data_08adb57319254e30d782d20121aaae13
#
_entry.id   08adb57319254e30d782d20121aaae13
#
_cell.length_a   1.000
_cell.length_b   1.000
_cell.length_c   1.000
_cell.angle_alpha   90.00
_cell.angle_beta   90.00
_cell.angle_gamma   90.00
#
_symmetry.space_group_name_H-M   'P 1'
#
loop_
_entity.id
_entity.type
_entity.pdbx_description
1 polymer ?
#
loop_
_entity_poly.entity_id
_entity_poly.type
_entity_poly.pdbx_seq_one_letter_code
_entity_poly.pdbx_strand_id
1 'polypeptide(L)'
;MITELYIDGQRLDLSDDIDIRLTYSITDIENPVERKGTVSRTIEIPGTPSNDNVFGSIYRFDQWVIGFDPSVRVNAYVLQNGVEVFNGIAQLLAVKSDGQFKTYEVGLYGENVNLFKQLGDSELTDLDFSELNHEWDGSNIVDSWTNSVGSTGNDYYYPAIDYGQSSFTRTQAPAPYADVFTTADFYPAISVKKYLDKIVSGAGFTYESDFLTSQWFKQLIVPYGVSGVPYLTQEQMEGALFYIGLSGGVQDIADGTLQKVNMATDTPSPFFDGGGYDTTNKRYTPPYNADFNIQVRVNVQPNLSLGFDQTVKVYVRKNGTTLTQIIEYTWVAGGGSTAQQLSGILQMSLTTSDYVEVWMDFSVDSGTPISPAPYVRIFTDGTYWLNQISGTPLMQPGFIWNMNQTIIPKVKQSDFLMYLVRMFNLFIMPDKYDPKKLYIEPFSDFYDTSNYLDWTGLWDVEKGFEVVPCGYMNPKTYKFNYKDAGGYFEKRYQSAYQSSYGSRTYISSNEFSNGEQSEDVGFGNSVMVGFSPSPRIYARYYDMDNKGTASGGDVELNVKPVTPNLRILYHEYIPFPSETEFVFEGTEYTSYPYAGNLDNPYNPTYDLCFGIPRELYYQSDETSGAIYRYTNNNLFNRFWLDYVKLYTDKDAKKVKLFVQLSAVDVLNLDFRKPIYINGTLFYLLSVNDYDANSDESTSVELLKVLDLAPFEPTVFQLTGGIGAFISDEPKPQLITE
;
A
#
# COMPACT_ATOMS: atom_id res chain seq x y z
N MET A 1 -3.03 51.69 8.69
CA MET A 1 -2.92 50.38 8.00
C MET A 1 -4.33 49.91 7.71
N ILE A 2 -4.57 49.24 6.57
CA ILE A 2 -5.89 48.73 6.21
C ILE A 2 -5.76 47.19 6.20
N THR A 3 -6.45 46.53 7.12
CA THR A 3 -6.50 45.06 7.21
C THR A 3 -7.90 44.60 6.85
N GLU A 4 -8.00 43.61 6.00
CA GLU A 4 -9.25 43.05 5.52
C GLU A 4 -9.21 41.52 5.70
N LEU A 5 -10.26 40.96 6.29
CA LEU A 5 -10.46 39.53 6.42
C LEU A 5 -11.66 39.11 5.58
N TYR A 6 -11.47 38.09 4.76
CA TYR A 6 -12.52 37.50 3.95
C TYR A 6 -12.75 36.05 4.36
N ILE A 7 -14.01 35.67 4.48
CA ILE A 7 -14.43 34.29 4.70
C ILE A 7 -15.48 33.95 3.63
N ASP A 8 -15.30 32.87 2.90
CA ASP A 8 -16.16 32.46 1.78
C ASP A 8 -16.34 33.59 0.73
N GLY A 9 -15.25 34.32 0.46
CA GLY A 9 -15.24 35.44 -0.45
C GLY A 9 -16.01 36.70 0.05
N GLN A 10 -16.55 36.69 1.26
CA GLN A 10 -17.26 37.79 1.89
C GLN A 10 -16.35 38.53 2.86
N ARG A 11 -16.28 39.86 2.69
CA ARG A 11 -15.50 40.71 3.60
C ARG A 11 -16.21 40.82 4.95
N LEU A 12 -15.45 40.68 6.04
CA LEU A 12 -15.93 40.88 7.39
C LEU A 12 -15.71 42.31 7.87
N ASP A 13 -16.61 42.81 8.67
CA ASP A 13 -16.40 44.04 9.46
C ASP A 13 -15.48 43.73 10.61
N LEU A 14 -14.39 44.48 10.72
CA LEU A 14 -13.38 44.36 11.77
C LEU A 14 -13.44 45.57 12.69
N SER A 15 -13.04 45.43 13.96
CA SER A 15 -12.83 46.54 14.85
C SER A 15 -11.48 47.25 14.56
N ASP A 16 -11.35 48.50 14.87
CA ASP A 16 -10.12 49.27 14.65
C ASP A 16 -8.90 48.73 15.43
N ASP A 17 -9.17 48.08 16.56
CA ASP A 17 -8.21 47.46 17.46
C ASP A 17 -8.11 45.94 17.36
N ILE A 18 -8.53 45.40 16.21
CA ILE A 18 -8.52 43.94 16.03
C ILE A 18 -7.09 43.38 16.05
N ASP A 19 -6.89 42.30 16.80
CA ASP A 19 -5.63 41.59 16.92
C ASP A 19 -5.64 40.38 15.97
N ILE A 20 -5.04 40.53 14.76
CA ILE A 20 -4.87 39.43 13.79
C ILE A 20 -3.41 39.02 13.76
N ARG A 21 -3.07 38.08 14.65
CA ARG A 21 -1.71 37.56 14.74
C ARG A 21 -1.59 36.22 14.03
N LEU A 22 -0.69 36.21 13.07
CA LEU A 22 -0.38 35.05 12.23
C LEU A 22 0.98 34.50 12.63
N THR A 23 1.04 33.18 12.82
CA THR A 23 2.30 32.47 13.01
C THR A 23 2.54 31.60 11.79
N TYR A 24 3.64 31.85 11.11
CA TYR A 24 4.09 31.06 9.97
C TYR A 24 5.17 30.11 10.47
N SER A 25 5.00 28.84 10.23
CA SER A 25 6.01 27.83 10.52
C SER A 25 5.97 26.72 9.50
N ILE A 26 7.14 26.19 9.18
CA ILE A 26 7.24 25.04 8.29
C ILE A 26 6.93 23.77 9.00
N THR A 27 7.44 23.64 10.21
CA THR A 27 7.41 22.46 11.03
C THR A 27 7.91 22.81 12.42
N ASP A 28 7.40 22.10 13.41
CA ASP A 28 8.17 21.95 14.63
C ASP A 28 9.33 21.00 14.28
N ILE A 29 10.51 21.58 14.02
CA ILE A 29 11.72 20.82 13.67
C ILE A 29 12.15 19.96 14.86
N GLU A 30 11.80 20.34 16.08
CA GLU A 30 12.06 19.56 17.30
C GLU A 30 11.18 18.32 17.36
N ASN A 31 10.03 18.33 16.65
CA ASN A 31 9.12 17.19 16.59
C ASN A 31 8.58 16.96 15.17
N PRO A 32 9.29 16.16 14.33
CA PRO A 32 8.88 15.90 12.94
C PRO A 32 7.47 15.32 12.81
N VAL A 33 6.92 14.79 13.89
CA VAL A 33 5.57 14.20 13.96
C VAL A 33 4.49 15.24 14.12
N GLU A 34 4.80 16.38 14.76
CA GLU A 34 3.86 17.49 15.00
C GLU A 34 4.06 18.64 14.00
N ARG A 35 4.06 18.33 12.72
CA ARG A 35 4.24 19.33 11.66
C ARG A 35 3.02 20.26 11.57
N LYS A 36 3.05 21.35 12.31
CA LYS A 36 2.02 22.39 12.30
C LYS A 36 2.30 23.37 11.18
N GLY A 37 1.31 23.58 10.34
CA GLY A 37 1.35 24.65 9.32
C GLY A 37 1.07 26.02 9.93
N THR A 38 0.95 27.03 9.05
CA THR A 38 0.53 28.39 9.45
C THR A 38 -0.78 28.36 10.23
N VAL A 39 -0.83 29.02 11.37
CA VAL A 39 -2.02 29.14 12.22
C VAL A 39 -2.17 30.59 12.70
N SER A 40 -3.40 31.02 12.98
CA SER A 40 -3.64 32.27 13.71
C SER A 40 -3.89 31.98 15.19
N ARG A 41 -3.71 33.01 16.02
CA ARG A 41 -4.43 33.05 17.28
C ARG A 41 -5.94 33.16 17.02
N THR A 42 -6.76 32.83 18.00
CA THR A 42 -8.20 33.08 17.91
C THR A 42 -8.48 34.55 17.66
N ILE A 43 -9.18 34.86 16.60
CA ILE A 43 -9.56 36.21 16.20
C ILE A 43 -10.96 36.50 16.72
N GLU A 44 -11.14 37.61 17.41
CA GLU A 44 -12.46 38.05 17.91
C GLU A 44 -13.07 39.06 16.93
N ILE A 45 -14.10 38.65 16.21
CA ILE A 45 -14.78 39.44 15.18
C ILE A 45 -16.09 40.01 15.74
N PRO A 46 -16.36 41.32 15.61
CA PRO A 46 -17.57 41.92 16.15
C PRO A 46 -18.84 41.41 15.51
N GLY A 47 -19.91 41.23 16.28
CA GLY A 47 -21.22 40.79 15.77
C GLY A 47 -22.01 41.93 15.14
N THR A 48 -21.55 42.40 13.96
CA THR A 48 -22.27 43.36 13.14
C THR A 48 -23.36 42.70 12.31
N PRO A 49 -24.35 43.42 11.78
CA PRO A 49 -25.35 42.84 10.86
C PRO A 49 -24.72 42.19 9.62
N SER A 50 -23.60 42.75 9.13
CA SER A 50 -22.85 42.18 8.01
C SER A 50 -22.26 40.84 8.38
N ASN A 51 -21.54 40.75 9.50
CA ASN A 51 -20.91 39.52 9.99
C ASN A 51 -21.95 38.46 10.39
N ASP A 52 -23.09 38.91 10.97
CA ASP A 52 -24.22 38.01 11.23
C ASP A 52 -24.74 37.31 9.97
N ASN A 53 -24.76 37.99 8.85
CA ASN A 53 -25.17 37.40 7.57
C ASN A 53 -24.11 36.39 7.07
N VAL A 54 -22.83 36.69 7.19
CA VAL A 54 -21.75 35.75 6.79
C VAL A 54 -21.81 34.46 7.57
N PHE A 55 -22.04 34.54 8.89
CA PHE A 55 -22.15 33.39 9.77
C PHE A 55 -23.57 32.81 9.86
N GLY A 56 -24.49 33.18 8.94
CA GLY A 56 -25.83 32.64 8.86
C GLY A 56 -26.67 32.84 10.12
N SER A 57 -26.35 33.91 10.90
CA SER A 57 -27.01 34.21 12.18
C SER A 57 -26.96 33.07 13.21
N ILE A 58 -25.89 32.26 13.18
CA ILE A 58 -25.71 31.05 14.04
C ILE A 58 -25.84 31.33 15.55
N TYR A 59 -25.71 32.57 15.99
CA TYR A 59 -25.91 32.99 17.38
C TYR A 59 -27.36 32.83 17.86
N ARG A 60 -28.31 32.70 16.92
CA ARG A 60 -29.73 32.52 17.25
C ARG A 60 -30.01 31.04 17.45
N PHE A 61 -30.03 30.61 18.68
CA PHE A 61 -30.33 29.23 19.07
C PHE A 61 -31.80 28.80 18.84
N ASP A 62 -32.66 29.76 18.48
CA ASP A 62 -34.07 29.55 18.16
C ASP A 62 -34.35 29.41 16.66
N GLN A 63 -33.36 29.54 15.80
CA GLN A 63 -33.50 29.49 14.34
C GLN A 63 -32.47 28.53 13.70
N TRP A 64 -32.82 28.03 12.54
CA TRP A 64 -31.90 27.24 11.70
C TRP A 64 -30.85 28.19 11.10
N VAL A 65 -29.60 27.73 11.07
CA VAL A 65 -28.50 28.43 10.40
C VAL A 65 -28.76 28.41 8.90
N ILE A 66 -28.65 29.54 8.23
CA ILE A 66 -28.89 29.69 6.79
C ILE A 66 -27.59 30.15 6.12
N GLY A 67 -27.08 29.38 5.19
CA GLY A 67 -25.94 29.75 4.32
C GLY A 67 -24.56 29.49 4.90
N PHE A 68 -24.38 29.35 6.22
CA PHE A 68 -23.11 29.00 6.83
C PHE A 68 -23.19 27.66 7.55
N ASP A 69 -22.29 26.74 7.21
CA ASP A 69 -22.20 25.45 7.88
C ASP A 69 -20.89 25.36 8.67
N PRO A 70 -20.94 25.41 10.03
CA PRO A 70 -19.74 25.37 10.86
C PRO A 70 -19.00 24.02 10.82
N SER A 71 -19.62 22.98 10.25
CA SER A 71 -19.01 21.65 10.07
C SER A 71 -18.22 21.55 8.77
N VAL A 72 -18.41 22.49 7.85
CA VAL A 72 -17.71 22.52 6.56
C VAL A 72 -16.58 23.53 6.61
N ARG A 73 -15.48 23.21 5.96
CA ARG A 73 -14.32 24.09 5.81
C ARG A 73 -14.64 25.25 4.89
N VAL A 74 -14.30 26.45 5.32
CA VAL A 74 -14.59 27.68 4.58
C VAL A 74 -13.27 28.37 4.26
N ASN A 75 -13.06 28.76 3.00
CA ASN A 75 -11.86 29.47 2.57
C ASN A 75 -11.78 30.84 3.24
N ALA A 76 -10.58 31.22 3.68
CA ALA A 76 -10.33 32.52 4.29
C ALA A 76 -8.98 33.09 3.83
N TYR A 77 -8.94 34.41 3.64
CA TYR A 77 -7.71 35.12 3.37
C TYR A 77 -7.69 36.49 4.05
N VAL A 78 -6.46 36.91 4.38
CA VAL A 78 -6.22 38.21 5.02
C VAL A 78 -5.40 39.07 4.08
N LEU A 79 -5.89 40.29 3.83
CA LEU A 79 -5.18 41.31 3.07
C LEU A 79 -4.69 42.41 4.01
N GLN A 80 -3.44 42.82 3.85
CA GLN A 80 -2.86 43.99 4.51
C GLN A 80 -2.45 45.00 3.45
N ASN A 81 -3.08 46.18 3.48
CA ASN A 81 -2.89 47.20 2.43
C ASN A 81 -3.06 46.67 0.99
N GLY A 82 -3.99 45.74 0.80
CA GLY A 82 -4.25 45.08 -0.49
C GLY A 82 -3.28 43.94 -0.86
N VAL A 83 -2.32 43.62 0.00
CA VAL A 83 -1.39 42.47 -0.16
C VAL A 83 -1.88 41.30 0.64
N GLU A 84 -1.96 40.13 0.03
CA GLU A 84 -2.36 38.91 0.70
C GLU A 84 -1.25 38.40 1.64
N VAL A 85 -1.54 38.39 2.95
CA VAL A 85 -0.62 37.92 3.99
C VAL A 85 -0.99 36.52 4.52
N PHE A 86 -2.21 36.07 4.32
CA PHE A 86 -2.66 34.75 4.70
C PHE A 86 -3.69 34.21 3.70
N ASN A 87 -3.56 32.93 3.37
CA ASN A 87 -4.53 32.17 2.60
C ASN A 87 -4.67 30.76 3.21
N GLY A 88 -5.90 30.32 3.45
CA GLY A 88 -6.18 29.04 4.10
C GLY A 88 -7.65 28.87 4.39
N ILE A 89 -7.97 28.26 5.52
CA ILE A 89 -9.33 27.96 5.96
C ILE A 89 -9.65 28.65 7.30
N ALA A 90 -10.91 29.05 7.45
CA ALA A 90 -11.47 29.51 8.70
C ALA A 90 -12.31 28.45 9.39
N GLN A 91 -12.26 28.43 10.71
CA GLN A 91 -13.13 27.65 11.57
C GLN A 91 -13.79 28.57 12.59
N LEU A 92 -15.12 28.58 12.66
CA LEU A 92 -15.82 29.22 13.76
C LEU A 92 -15.71 28.37 15.01
N LEU A 93 -15.07 28.90 16.05
CA LEU A 93 -14.82 28.21 17.30
C LEU A 93 -15.95 28.43 18.31
N ALA A 94 -16.42 29.68 18.43
CA ALA A 94 -17.47 30.05 19.35
C ALA A 94 -18.17 31.35 18.93
N VAL A 95 -19.37 31.56 19.43
CA VAL A 95 -20.04 32.88 19.47
C VAL A 95 -20.27 33.23 20.90
N LYS A 96 -19.74 34.37 21.34
CA LYS A 96 -19.89 34.89 22.71
C LYS A 96 -20.79 36.12 22.71
N SER A 97 -21.50 36.32 23.78
CA SER A 97 -22.26 37.54 24.02
C SER A 97 -22.27 37.87 25.51
N ASP A 98 -22.03 39.13 25.84
CA ASP A 98 -22.15 39.67 27.20
C ASP A 98 -23.53 40.29 27.48
N GLY A 99 -24.45 40.15 26.51
CA GLY A 99 -25.80 40.74 26.56
C GLY A 99 -25.92 42.08 25.83
N GLN A 100 -24.82 42.79 25.59
CA GLN A 100 -24.77 44.02 24.81
C GLN A 100 -24.07 43.84 23.49
N PHE A 101 -22.98 43.10 23.50
CA PHE A 101 -22.14 42.88 22.32
C PHE A 101 -22.05 41.38 22.02
N LYS A 102 -21.91 41.08 20.75
CA LYS A 102 -21.58 39.72 20.26
C LYS A 102 -20.20 39.75 19.65
N THR A 103 -19.49 38.62 19.81
CA THR A 103 -18.23 38.37 19.17
C THR A 103 -18.21 36.96 18.58
N TYR A 104 -17.67 36.80 17.38
CA TYR A 104 -17.39 35.54 16.74
C TYR A 104 -15.90 35.20 16.95
N GLU A 105 -15.62 34.06 17.55
CA GLU A 105 -14.26 33.54 17.70
C GLU A 105 -13.93 32.66 16.51
N VAL A 106 -12.94 33.08 15.72
CA VAL A 106 -12.53 32.39 14.50
C VAL A 106 -11.04 32.03 14.58
N GLY A 107 -10.72 30.78 14.25
CA GLY A 107 -9.36 30.32 14.00
C GLY A 107 -9.06 30.23 12.52
N LEU A 108 -7.87 30.67 12.08
CA LEU A 108 -7.39 30.53 10.72
C LEU A 108 -6.30 29.46 10.68
N TYR A 109 -6.36 28.57 9.70
CA TYR A 109 -5.44 27.44 9.53
C TYR A 109 -4.94 27.38 8.10
N GLY A 110 -3.63 27.19 7.92
CA GLY A 110 -3.03 26.98 6.60
C GLY A 110 -3.28 25.57 6.06
N GLU A 111 -3.03 25.39 4.78
CA GLU A 111 -3.38 24.18 4.01
C GLU A 111 -2.61 22.91 4.41
N ASN A 112 -1.40 23.02 5.01
CA ASN A 112 -0.67 21.85 5.48
C ASN A 112 -1.45 21.02 6.51
N VAL A 113 -2.14 21.70 7.41
CA VAL A 113 -3.05 21.07 8.37
C VAL A 113 -4.22 20.39 7.65
N ASN A 114 -4.53 20.89 6.45
CA ASN A 114 -5.66 20.40 5.67
C ASN A 114 -5.43 19.03 5.03
N LEU A 115 -4.22 18.71 4.54
CA LEU A 115 -3.91 17.39 3.94
C LEU A 115 -4.23 16.24 4.91
N PHE A 116 -3.59 16.22 6.08
CA PHE A 116 -3.80 15.16 7.07
C PHE A 116 -5.23 15.10 7.61
N LYS A 117 -5.85 16.26 7.76
CA LYS A 117 -7.25 16.37 8.17
C LYS A 117 -8.21 15.89 7.08
N GLN A 118 -7.85 16.07 5.78
CA GLN A 118 -8.62 15.59 4.63
C GLN A 118 -8.53 14.06 4.51
N LEU A 119 -7.37 13.50 4.78
CA LEU A 119 -7.19 12.04 4.79
C LEU A 119 -8.02 11.38 5.91
N GLY A 120 -8.21 12.06 7.05
CA GLY A 120 -9.07 11.59 8.14
C GLY A 120 -8.72 10.20 8.61
N ASP A 121 -9.74 9.34 8.66
CA ASP A 121 -9.62 7.93 9.04
C ASP A 121 -9.59 6.97 7.85
N SER A 122 -9.43 7.47 6.61
CA SER A 122 -9.37 6.63 5.40
C SER A 122 -8.24 5.61 5.50
N GLU A 123 -8.56 4.36 5.19
CA GLU A 123 -7.58 3.26 5.18
C GLU A 123 -6.95 3.09 3.78
N LEU A 124 -5.81 2.39 3.72
CA LEU A 124 -5.20 2.03 2.42
C LEU A 124 -6.14 1.17 1.57
N THR A 125 -7.00 0.37 2.20
CA THR A 125 -8.00 -0.47 1.53
C THR A 125 -9.12 0.32 0.86
N ASP A 126 -9.24 1.62 1.13
CA ASP A 126 -10.18 2.52 0.44
C ASP A 126 -9.63 3.00 -0.92
N LEU A 127 -8.33 2.76 -1.18
CA LEU A 127 -7.71 3.05 -2.48
C LEU A 127 -8.13 2.01 -3.51
N ASP A 128 -8.39 2.46 -4.73
CA ASP A 128 -8.69 1.58 -5.84
C ASP A 128 -7.49 1.42 -6.77
N PHE A 129 -7.01 0.17 -6.91
CA PHE A 129 -5.94 -0.23 -7.82
C PHE A 129 -6.47 -1.16 -8.92
N SER A 130 -7.77 -1.13 -9.21
CA SER A 130 -8.39 -2.02 -10.20
C SER A 130 -7.81 -1.84 -11.61
N GLU A 131 -7.24 -0.67 -11.91
CA GLU A 131 -6.54 -0.43 -13.17
C GLU A 131 -5.26 -1.28 -13.33
N LEU A 132 -4.75 -1.85 -12.24
CA LEU A 132 -3.60 -2.75 -12.25
C LEU A 132 -4.02 -4.23 -12.28
N ASN A 133 -5.32 -4.54 -12.33
CA ASN A 133 -5.79 -5.91 -12.42
C ASN A 133 -5.28 -6.57 -13.70
N HIS A 134 -4.73 -7.77 -13.57
CA HIS A 134 -4.18 -8.53 -14.69
C HIS A 134 -4.27 -10.03 -14.43
N GLU A 135 -4.09 -10.82 -15.46
CA GLU A 135 -4.05 -12.27 -15.31
C GLU A 135 -2.76 -12.70 -14.57
N TRP A 136 -2.90 -13.55 -13.57
CA TRP A 136 -1.77 -14.11 -12.83
C TRP A 136 -1.14 -15.25 -13.65
N ASP A 137 -0.29 -14.90 -14.57
CA ASP A 137 0.38 -15.81 -15.47
C ASP A 137 1.88 -15.50 -15.61
N GLY A 138 2.59 -16.42 -16.25
CA GLY A 138 4.03 -16.29 -16.45
C GLY A 138 4.43 -15.11 -17.33
N SER A 139 3.57 -14.70 -18.28
CA SER A 139 3.86 -13.57 -19.18
C SER A 139 3.84 -12.25 -18.44
N ASN A 140 2.76 -11.98 -17.69
CA ASN A 140 2.63 -10.75 -16.90
C ASN A 140 3.69 -10.65 -15.80
N ILE A 141 4.09 -11.79 -15.22
CA ILE A 141 5.18 -11.83 -14.24
C ILE A 141 6.50 -11.42 -14.91
N VAL A 142 6.88 -12.02 -16.03
CA VAL A 142 8.12 -11.70 -16.74
C VAL A 142 8.11 -10.26 -17.28
N ASP A 143 6.97 -9.80 -17.79
CA ASP A 143 6.80 -8.42 -18.25
C ASP A 143 7.04 -7.43 -17.12
N SER A 144 6.63 -7.73 -15.87
CA SER A 144 6.89 -6.88 -14.73
C SER A 144 8.39 -6.77 -14.37
N TRP A 145 9.20 -7.78 -14.68
CA TRP A 145 10.65 -7.76 -14.42
C TRP A 145 11.40 -6.91 -15.43
N THR A 146 10.98 -6.94 -16.69
CA THR A 146 11.70 -6.29 -17.81
C THR A 146 11.23 -4.88 -18.08
N ASN A 147 9.98 -4.56 -17.74
CA ASN A 147 9.43 -3.21 -17.84
C ASN A 147 9.65 -2.49 -16.52
N SER A 148 10.68 -1.65 -16.46
CA SER A 148 11.02 -0.94 -15.24
C SER A 148 9.82 -0.14 -14.71
N VAL A 149 9.49 -0.39 -13.44
CA VAL A 149 8.45 0.33 -12.71
C VAL A 149 8.71 1.84 -12.81
N GLY A 150 7.68 2.60 -13.17
CA GLY A 150 7.72 4.06 -13.11
C GLY A 150 8.28 4.83 -14.32
N SER A 151 8.70 4.19 -15.40
CA SER A 151 9.11 4.94 -16.60
C SER A 151 8.06 4.96 -17.73
N THR A 152 7.41 3.86 -18.02
CA THR A 152 6.25 3.67 -18.91
C THR A 152 5.56 2.34 -18.62
N GLY A 153 6.02 1.68 -17.56
CA GLY A 153 5.68 0.31 -17.25
C GLY A 153 4.60 0.19 -16.21
N ASN A 154 4.39 -1.01 -15.81
CA ASN A 154 3.41 -1.40 -14.82
C ASN A 154 3.79 -0.82 -13.45
N ASP A 155 2.84 -0.23 -12.73
CA ASP A 155 3.02 0.22 -11.35
C ASP A 155 3.02 -0.96 -10.36
N TYR A 156 3.26 -2.18 -10.85
CA TYR A 156 3.39 -3.40 -10.05
C TYR A 156 4.63 -4.22 -10.49
N TYR A 157 5.08 -5.08 -9.58
CA TYR A 157 6.25 -5.93 -9.77
C TYR A 157 6.06 -7.27 -9.06
N TYR A 158 6.59 -8.35 -9.62
CA TYR A 158 6.58 -9.68 -9.00
C TYR A 158 7.97 -10.03 -8.45
N PRO A 159 8.27 -9.65 -7.20
CA PRO A 159 9.59 -9.88 -6.60
C PRO A 159 9.78 -11.34 -6.19
N ALA A 160 11.03 -11.81 -6.24
CA ALA A 160 11.43 -13.05 -5.62
C ALA A 160 11.51 -12.87 -4.09
N ILE A 161 10.44 -13.22 -3.41
CA ILE A 161 10.32 -13.18 -1.95
C ILE A 161 9.90 -14.56 -1.47
N ASP A 162 10.57 -15.08 -0.44
CA ASP A 162 10.25 -16.34 0.17
C ASP A 162 9.13 -16.16 1.22
N TYR A 163 7.93 -16.60 0.89
CA TYR A 163 6.77 -16.64 1.79
C TYR A 163 6.60 -17.98 2.51
N GLY A 164 7.64 -18.83 2.45
CA GLY A 164 7.62 -20.18 2.99
C GLY A 164 7.11 -21.24 2.02
N GLN A 165 7.10 -20.93 0.71
CA GLN A 165 6.78 -21.91 -0.32
C GLN A 165 7.92 -22.92 -0.49
N SER A 166 7.56 -24.14 -0.91
CA SER A 166 8.52 -25.24 -1.08
C SER A 166 9.59 -24.98 -2.13
N SER A 167 9.32 -24.13 -3.12
CA SER A 167 10.26 -23.75 -4.19
C SER A 167 11.44 -22.95 -3.67
N PHE A 168 11.20 -22.08 -2.67
CA PHE A 168 12.23 -21.28 -2.02
C PHE A 168 12.94 -22.02 -0.86
N THR A 169 12.25 -22.98 -0.24
CA THR A 169 12.76 -23.68 0.97
C THR A 169 13.47 -25.00 0.66
N ARG A 170 13.60 -25.39 -0.59
CA ARG A 170 14.32 -26.61 -0.98
C ARG A 170 15.82 -26.46 -0.78
N THR A 171 16.26 -26.79 0.43
CA THR A 171 17.64 -26.67 0.87
C THR A 171 18.57 -27.78 0.37
N GLN A 172 18.05 -28.87 -0.21
CA GLN A 172 18.88 -30.00 -0.59
C GLN A 172 18.34 -30.76 -1.79
N ALA A 173 18.73 -30.33 -2.99
CA ALA A 173 18.80 -31.24 -4.13
C ALA A 173 20.28 -31.39 -4.52
N PRO A 174 20.76 -32.60 -4.89
CA PRO A 174 22.10 -32.72 -5.46
C PRO A 174 22.22 -31.89 -6.73
N ALA A 175 23.33 -31.22 -6.94
CA ALA A 175 23.58 -30.45 -8.17
C ALA A 175 23.34 -31.29 -9.43
N PRO A 176 22.79 -30.69 -10.53
CA PRO A 176 22.56 -29.26 -10.71
C PRO A 176 21.26 -28.79 -10.02
N TYR A 177 21.33 -27.67 -9.33
CA TYR A 177 20.20 -27.07 -8.62
C TYR A 177 19.26 -26.43 -9.62
N ALA A 178 18.33 -27.20 -10.16
CA ALA A 178 17.24 -26.64 -10.91
C ALA A 178 16.15 -26.18 -9.91
N ASP A 179 16.31 -24.97 -9.38
CA ASP A 179 15.21 -24.29 -8.69
C ASP A 179 14.23 -23.88 -9.77
N VAL A 180 13.24 -24.69 -9.99
CA VAL A 180 12.18 -24.42 -10.96
C VAL A 180 11.10 -23.65 -10.22
N PHE A 181 11.04 -22.35 -10.47
CA PHE A 181 9.97 -21.49 -10.01
C PHE A 181 8.79 -21.54 -10.97
N THR A 182 7.61 -21.44 -10.42
CA THR A 182 6.35 -21.40 -11.15
C THR A 182 5.62 -20.09 -10.86
N THR A 183 4.62 -19.78 -11.65
CA THR A 183 3.72 -18.64 -11.44
C THR A 183 3.21 -18.56 -9.99
N ALA A 184 2.89 -19.71 -9.37
CA ALA A 184 2.37 -19.80 -8.00
C ALA A 184 3.38 -19.36 -6.91
N ASP A 185 4.65 -19.23 -7.24
CA ASP A 185 5.71 -18.84 -6.30
C ASP A 185 5.83 -17.30 -6.16
N PHE A 186 5.20 -16.54 -7.05
CA PHE A 186 5.32 -15.08 -7.11
C PHE A 186 4.02 -14.38 -6.77
N TYR A 187 4.11 -13.39 -5.90
CA TYR A 187 2.99 -12.51 -5.54
C TYR A 187 3.31 -11.06 -5.93
N PRO A 188 2.30 -10.28 -6.40
CA PRO A 188 2.55 -8.93 -6.86
C PRO A 188 2.83 -7.97 -5.71
N ALA A 189 3.69 -7.00 -5.99
CA ALA A 189 3.95 -5.83 -5.17
C ALA A 189 3.48 -4.58 -5.91
N ILE A 190 3.02 -3.55 -5.19
CA ILE A 190 2.61 -2.27 -5.78
C ILE A 190 3.68 -1.22 -5.49
N SER A 191 3.96 -0.35 -6.47
CA SER A 191 4.89 0.78 -6.32
C SER A 191 4.49 1.69 -5.15
N VAL A 192 5.47 2.08 -4.31
CA VAL A 192 5.29 3.09 -3.25
C VAL A 192 4.81 4.41 -3.83
N LYS A 193 5.36 4.79 -4.99
CA LYS A 193 4.96 6.00 -5.73
C LYS A 193 3.48 5.97 -6.07
N LYS A 194 2.96 4.83 -6.52
CA LYS A 194 1.53 4.68 -6.86
C LYS A 194 0.61 4.84 -5.66
N TYR A 195 0.99 4.28 -4.50
CA TYR A 195 0.27 4.54 -3.24
C TYR A 195 0.24 6.03 -2.92
N LEU A 196 1.41 6.67 -2.94
CA LEU A 196 1.53 8.09 -2.64
C LEU A 196 0.69 8.95 -3.59
N ASP A 197 0.75 8.68 -4.89
CA ASP A 197 -0.01 9.42 -5.90
C ASP A 197 -1.52 9.33 -5.66
N LYS A 198 -2.02 8.14 -5.35
CA LYS A 198 -3.44 7.94 -5.05
C LYS A 198 -3.86 8.58 -3.72
N ILE A 199 -3.03 8.52 -2.69
CA ILE A 199 -3.31 9.15 -1.39
C ILE A 199 -3.40 10.66 -1.55
N VAL A 200 -2.41 11.29 -2.19
CA VAL A 200 -2.36 12.75 -2.35
C VAL A 200 -3.46 13.24 -3.28
N SER A 201 -3.65 12.59 -4.44
CA SER A 201 -4.69 12.97 -5.40
C SER A 201 -6.10 12.69 -4.86
N GLY A 202 -6.30 11.61 -4.12
CA GLY A 202 -7.57 11.28 -3.45
C GLY A 202 -7.98 12.31 -2.41
N ALA A 203 -7.01 12.94 -1.75
CA ALA A 203 -7.23 14.08 -0.86
C ALA A 203 -7.45 15.42 -1.60
N GLY A 204 -7.39 15.43 -2.94
CA GLY A 204 -7.57 16.61 -3.77
C GLY A 204 -6.35 17.53 -3.83
N PHE A 205 -5.16 17.00 -3.58
CA PHE A 205 -3.88 17.69 -3.68
C PHE A 205 -3.05 17.20 -4.87
N THR A 206 -2.10 18.02 -5.28
CA THR A 206 -1.01 17.68 -6.20
C THR A 206 0.32 17.94 -5.51
N TYR A 207 1.40 17.40 -6.03
CA TYR A 207 2.72 17.70 -5.46
C TYR A 207 3.81 17.81 -6.54
N GLU A 208 4.88 18.51 -6.17
CA GLU A 208 6.14 18.63 -6.90
C GLU A 208 7.26 18.14 -5.99
N SER A 209 8.12 17.26 -6.52
CA SER A 209 9.24 16.70 -5.79
C SER A 209 10.24 16.06 -6.76
N ASP A 210 11.48 16.44 -6.68
CA ASP A 210 12.57 15.80 -7.42
C ASP A 210 12.90 14.44 -6.82
N PHE A 211 12.87 14.34 -5.49
CA PHE A 211 13.11 13.09 -4.77
C PHE A 211 12.07 12.01 -5.09
N LEU A 212 10.78 12.32 -4.95
CA LEU A 212 9.68 11.37 -5.17
C LEU A 212 9.50 11.00 -6.65
N THR A 213 10.03 11.81 -7.57
CA THR A 213 10.04 11.51 -9.01
C THR A 213 11.35 10.87 -9.49
N SER A 214 12.35 10.77 -8.62
CA SER A 214 13.63 10.14 -8.92
C SER A 214 13.48 8.66 -9.28
N GLN A 215 14.39 8.15 -10.10
CA GLN A 215 14.40 6.74 -10.47
C GLN A 215 14.56 5.84 -9.23
N TRP A 216 15.38 6.27 -8.26
CA TRP A 216 15.58 5.53 -7.03
C TRP A 216 14.29 5.35 -6.24
N PHE A 217 13.48 6.42 -6.06
CA PHE A 217 12.22 6.33 -5.32
C PHE A 217 11.18 5.48 -6.07
N LYS A 218 11.15 5.57 -7.40
CA LYS A 218 10.24 4.78 -8.24
C LYS A 218 10.49 3.27 -8.15
N GLN A 219 11.70 2.85 -7.78
CA GLN A 219 12.05 1.43 -7.58
C GLN A 219 11.64 0.88 -6.22
N LEU A 220 11.00 1.70 -5.37
CA LEU A 220 10.46 1.25 -4.09
C LEU A 220 9.08 0.60 -4.29
N ILE A 221 8.91 -0.58 -3.69
CA ILE A 221 7.68 -1.37 -3.73
C ILE A 221 7.17 -1.71 -2.33
N VAL A 222 5.86 -1.85 -2.23
CA VAL A 222 5.18 -2.48 -1.09
C VAL A 222 4.89 -3.92 -1.51
N PRO A 223 5.62 -4.90 -0.98
CA PRO A 223 5.40 -6.30 -1.33
C PRO A 223 4.06 -6.80 -0.79
N TYR A 224 3.57 -7.89 -1.38
CA TYR A 224 2.39 -8.60 -0.87
C TYR A 224 2.57 -8.92 0.61
N GLY A 225 1.73 -8.36 1.45
CA GLY A 225 1.88 -8.43 2.90
C GLY A 225 0.78 -9.25 3.59
N VAL A 226 -0.15 -9.81 2.81
CA VAL A 226 -1.24 -10.63 3.33
C VAL A 226 -0.76 -12.08 3.46
N SER A 227 -1.20 -12.81 4.46
CA SER A 227 -0.75 -14.19 4.65
C SER A 227 -1.51 -15.14 3.72
N GLY A 228 -0.75 -15.90 2.93
CA GLY A 228 -1.26 -16.94 2.03
C GLY A 228 -1.82 -16.40 0.70
N VAL A 229 -2.19 -17.32 -0.17
CA VAL A 229 -2.85 -16.99 -1.45
C VAL A 229 -4.24 -16.42 -1.17
N PRO A 230 -4.65 -15.32 -1.82
CA PRO A 230 -5.99 -14.78 -1.62
C PRO A 230 -7.06 -15.76 -2.11
N TYR A 231 -8.26 -15.63 -1.54
CA TYR A 231 -9.43 -16.34 -2.05
C TYR A 231 -9.98 -15.65 -3.30
N LEU A 232 -10.70 -16.39 -4.12
CA LEU A 232 -11.46 -15.79 -5.22
C LEU A 232 -12.46 -14.76 -4.67
N THR A 233 -12.61 -13.65 -5.39
CA THR A 233 -13.61 -12.64 -5.07
C THR A 233 -15.02 -13.19 -5.35
N GLN A 234 -16.04 -12.57 -4.72
CA GLN A 234 -17.44 -12.90 -5.00
C GLN A 234 -17.78 -12.74 -6.49
N GLU A 235 -17.27 -11.70 -7.13
CA GLU A 235 -17.47 -11.46 -8.56
C GLU A 235 -16.86 -12.56 -9.44
N GLN A 236 -15.65 -13.01 -9.09
CA GLN A 236 -15.01 -14.12 -9.80
C GLN A 236 -15.78 -15.44 -9.63
N MET A 237 -16.33 -15.69 -8.44
CA MET A 237 -17.16 -16.87 -8.20
C MET A 237 -18.48 -16.80 -8.95
N GLU A 238 -19.10 -15.62 -9.00
CA GLU A 238 -20.35 -15.38 -9.74
C GLU A 238 -20.14 -15.49 -11.25
N GLY A 239 -18.97 -15.11 -11.77
CA GLY A 239 -18.61 -15.26 -13.18
C GLY A 239 -18.50 -16.71 -13.66
N ALA A 240 -18.43 -17.68 -12.76
CA ALA A 240 -18.42 -19.11 -13.08
C ALA A 240 -19.74 -19.81 -12.74
N LEU A 241 -20.71 -19.07 -12.19
CA LEU A 241 -22.01 -19.56 -11.78
C LEU A 241 -23.00 -19.51 -12.95
N PHE A 242 -23.70 -20.59 -13.21
CA PHE A 242 -24.83 -20.56 -14.14
C PHE A 242 -25.99 -21.44 -13.65
N TYR A 243 -27.18 -21.10 -14.11
CA TYR A 243 -28.42 -21.82 -13.89
C TYR A 243 -29.20 -21.88 -15.20
N ILE A 244 -29.14 -23.03 -15.88
CA ILE A 244 -29.63 -23.20 -17.26
C ILE A 244 -30.78 -24.21 -17.27
N GLY A 245 -31.84 -23.88 -17.99
CA GLY A 245 -33.01 -24.73 -18.16
C GLY A 245 -33.02 -25.50 -19.48
N LEU A 246 -33.98 -26.42 -19.62
CA LEU A 246 -34.25 -27.15 -20.87
C LEU A 246 -34.82 -26.19 -21.92
N SER A 247 -34.32 -26.22 -23.15
CA SER A 247 -34.80 -25.41 -24.27
C SER A 247 -35.68 -26.23 -25.21
N GLY A 248 -36.64 -25.53 -25.88
CA GLY A 248 -37.43 -26.13 -26.93
C GLY A 248 -38.71 -26.85 -26.46
N GLY A 249 -39.14 -26.64 -25.22
CA GLY A 249 -40.40 -27.17 -24.66
C GLY A 249 -40.22 -28.53 -24.00
N VAL A 250 -40.15 -29.62 -24.74
CA VAL A 250 -39.90 -30.97 -24.22
C VAL A 250 -38.85 -31.67 -25.09
N GLN A 251 -38.16 -32.65 -24.50
CA GLN A 251 -37.25 -33.49 -25.25
C GLN A 251 -37.57 -34.94 -24.98
N ASP A 252 -37.66 -35.76 -26.01
CA ASP A 252 -37.89 -37.20 -25.93
C ASP A 252 -36.57 -37.97 -26.15
N ILE A 253 -36.23 -38.88 -25.24
CA ILE A 253 -35.06 -39.76 -25.32
C ILE A 253 -35.59 -41.16 -25.64
N ALA A 254 -35.26 -41.71 -26.78
CA ALA A 254 -35.73 -43.01 -27.24
C ALA A 254 -35.00 -44.15 -26.51
N ASP A 255 -35.71 -45.29 -26.42
CA ASP A 255 -35.17 -46.50 -25.83
C ASP A 255 -33.85 -46.96 -26.50
N GLY A 256 -32.87 -47.34 -25.69
CA GLY A 256 -31.55 -47.77 -26.10
C GLY A 256 -30.67 -46.67 -26.67
N THR A 257 -30.99 -45.39 -26.45
CA THR A 257 -30.22 -44.26 -26.98
C THR A 257 -29.62 -43.38 -25.89
N LEU A 258 -28.34 -43.08 -26.02
CA LEU A 258 -27.65 -42.08 -25.18
C LEU A 258 -27.68 -40.75 -25.94
N GLN A 259 -28.37 -39.75 -25.42
CA GLN A 259 -28.56 -38.44 -26.06
C GLN A 259 -28.14 -37.28 -25.18
N LYS A 260 -27.63 -36.22 -25.79
CA LYS A 260 -27.36 -34.95 -25.08
C LYS A 260 -28.66 -34.28 -24.67
N VAL A 261 -28.76 -33.82 -23.44
CA VAL A 261 -29.90 -33.05 -22.95
C VAL A 261 -29.80 -31.62 -23.46
N ASN A 262 -30.90 -31.09 -24.01
CA ASN A 262 -30.96 -29.79 -24.64
C ASN A 262 -31.06 -28.65 -23.61
N MET A 263 -30.08 -28.54 -22.72
CA MET A 263 -29.96 -27.45 -21.75
C MET A 263 -29.47 -26.20 -22.50
N ALA A 264 -30.29 -25.19 -22.68
CA ALA A 264 -29.90 -23.99 -23.43
C ALA A 264 -30.73 -22.73 -23.10
N THR A 265 -31.64 -22.82 -22.12
CA THR A 265 -32.46 -21.68 -21.72
C THR A 265 -31.82 -20.97 -20.54
N ASP A 266 -31.32 -19.74 -20.78
CA ASP A 266 -30.72 -18.85 -19.80
C ASP A 266 -31.65 -17.68 -19.41
N THR A 267 -32.80 -17.55 -20.07
CA THR A 267 -33.81 -16.54 -19.79
C THR A 267 -35.23 -17.13 -20.02
N PRO A 268 -36.30 -16.63 -19.37
CA PRO A 268 -36.31 -15.62 -18.30
C PRO A 268 -35.91 -16.18 -16.94
N SER A 269 -35.78 -15.24 -15.97
CA SER A 269 -35.53 -15.67 -14.57
C SER A 269 -36.43 -16.87 -14.16
N PRO A 270 -35.89 -17.87 -13.43
CA PRO A 270 -34.65 -17.84 -12.65
C PRO A 270 -33.38 -18.26 -13.39
N PHE A 271 -33.43 -18.53 -14.70
CA PHE A 271 -32.27 -18.96 -15.46
C PHE A 271 -31.32 -17.78 -15.74
N PHE A 272 -30.02 -18.04 -15.69
CA PHE A 272 -28.97 -17.07 -16.01
C PHE A 272 -27.67 -17.79 -16.34
N ASP A 273 -26.79 -17.10 -17.07
CA ASP A 273 -25.41 -17.52 -17.34
C ASP A 273 -24.46 -16.44 -16.87
N GLY A 274 -23.65 -16.74 -15.83
CA GLY A 274 -22.59 -15.86 -15.33
C GLY A 274 -21.33 -15.90 -16.19
N GLY A 275 -21.16 -16.95 -16.99
CA GLY A 275 -20.05 -17.12 -17.93
C GLY A 275 -19.69 -18.58 -18.19
N GLY A 276 -19.12 -18.82 -19.36
CA GLY A 276 -18.61 -20.13 -19.76
C GLY A 276 -19.61 -21.12 -20.31
N TYR A 277 -20.90 -20.82 -20.32
CA TYR A 277 -21.89 -21.73 -20.90
C TYR A 277 -22.18 -21.40 -22.38
N ASP A 278 -22.00 -22.40 -23.24
CA ASP A 278 -22.28 -22.33 -24.68
C ASP A 278 -23.68 -22.90 -24.96
N THR A 279 -24.67 -22.02 -25.12
CA THR A 279 -26.06 -22.39 -25.42
C THR A 279 -26.22 -23.03 -26.79
N THR A 280 -25.30 -22.82 -27.74
CA THR A 280 -25.31 -23.42 -29.06
C THR A 280 -24.85 -24.88 -28.99
N ASN A 281 -23.71 -25.12 -28.37
CA ASN A 281 -23.14 -26.46 -28.21
C ASN A 281 -23.64 -27.19 -26.98
N LYS A 282 -24.40 -26.53 -26.12
CA LYS A 282 -24.96 -27.07 -24.87
C LYS A 282 -23.89 -27.71 -23.99
N ARG A 283 -22.86 -26.93 -23.71
CA ARG A 283 -21.72 -27.35 -22.91
C ARG A 283 -21.22 -26.20 -22.06
N TYR A 284 -20.64 -26.53 -20.95
CA TYR A 284 -19.95 -25.59 -20.08
C TYR A 284 -18.43 -25.74 -20.23
N THR A 285 -17.73 -24.64 -20.45
CA THR A 285 -16.28 -24.51 -20.40
C THR A 285 -15.96 -23.57 -19.24
N PRO A 286 -15.28 -24.01 -18.19
CA PRO A 286 -15.05 -23.14 -17.05
C PRO A 286 -14.12 -21.99 -17.41
N PRO A 287 -14.42 -20.76 -16.95
CA PRO A 287 -13.54 -19.62 -17.15
C PRO A 287 -12.25 -19.73 -16.31
N TYR A 288 -12.26 -20.58 -15.29
CA TYR A 288 -11.17 -20.75 -14.32
C TYR A 288 -10.95 -22.21 -13.96
N ASN A 289 -9.73 -22.56 -13.52
CA ASN A 289 -9.41 -23.85 -12.94
C ASN A 289 -9.96 -23.91 -11.51
N ALA A 290 -10.92 -24.77 -11.24
CA ALA A 290 -11.51 -24.92 -9.91
C ALA A 290 -12.24 -26.24 -9.73
N ASP A 291 -12.62 -26.55 -8.50
CA ASP A 291 -13.59 -27.58 -8.19
C ASP A 291 -15.01 -27.03 -8.32
N PHE A 292 -15.83 -27.71 -9.07
CA PHE A 292 -17.22 -27.32 -9.32
C PHE A 292 -18.19 -28.32 -8.71
N ASN A 293 -19.28 -27.81 -8.15
CA ASN A 293 -20.48 -28.57 -7.81
C ASN A 293 -21.45 -28.48 -8.98
N ILE A 294 -21.61 -29.56 -9.69
CA ILE A 294 -22.50 -29.71 -10.83
C ILE A 294 -23.79 -30.36 -10.33
N GLN A 295 -24.90 -29.65 -10.31
CA GLN A 295 -26.20 -30.16 -9.93
C GLN A 295 -27.11 -30.23 -11.17
N VAL A 296 -27.58 -31.41 -11.51
CA VAL A 296 -28.56 -31.62 -12.58
C VAL A 296 -29.85 -32.08 -11.97
N ARG A 297 -30.95 -31.48 -12.37
CA ARG A 297 -32.30 -31.90 -12.04
C ARG A 297 -33.06 -32.12 -13.34
N VAL A 298 -33.79 -33.22 -13.42
CA VAL A 298 -34.62 -33.55 -14.56
C VAL A 298 -36.03 -33.93 -14.11
N ASN A 299 -37.03 -33.46 -14.81
CA ASN A 299 -38.43 -33.89 -14.65
C ASN A 299 -38.75 -34.76 -15.86
N VAL A 300 -38.94 -36.05 -15.60
CA VAL A 300 -39.00 -37.08 -16.62
C VAL A 300 -40.24 -37.98 -16.45
N GLN A 301 -40.81 -38.40 -17.59
CA GLN A 301 -41.95 -39.34 -17.60
C GLN A 301 -41.81 -40.27 -18.82
N PRO A 302 -41.91 -41.58 -18.66
CA PRO A 302 -42.00 -42.51 -19.78
C PRO A 302 -43.36 -42.35 -20.50
N ASN A 303 -43.36 -42.50 -21.82
CA ASN A 303 -44.55 -42.38 -22.65
C ASN A 303 -45.57 -43.51 -22.51
N LEU A 304 -45.13 -44.63 -21.97
CA LEU A 304 -45.91 -45.86 -21.81
C LEU A 304 -45.82 -46.40 -20.39
N SER A 305 -46.95 -47.00 -19.92
CA SER A 305 -46.93 -47.83 -18.71
C SER A 305 -46.77 -49.26 -19.18
N LEU A 306 -45.60 -49.84 -18.95
CA LEU A 306 -45.22 -51.18 -19.49
C LEU A 306 -45.18 -52.23 -18.40
N GLY A 307 -45.34 -53.51 -18.83
CA GLY A 307 -45.07 -54.66 -17.97
C GLY A 307 -43.57 -54.98 -17.77
N PHE A 308 -42.71 -54.06 -18.12
CA PHE A 308 -41.26 -54.15 -18.03
C PHE A 308 -40.67 -52.98 -17.29
N ASP A 309 -39.50 -53.18 -16.68
CA ASP A 309 -38.77 -52.14 -16.03
C ASP A 309 -38.26 -51.10 -17.05
N GLN A 310 -38.41 -49.81 -16.70
CA GLN A 310 -37.99 -48.69 -17.52
C GLN A 310 -36.99 -47.86 -16.75
N THR A 311 -35.76 -47.78 -17.20
CA THR A 311 -34.68 -47.13 -16.48
C THR A 311 -34.17 -45.90 -17.21
N VAL A 312 -34.03 -44.81 -16.48
CA VAL A 312 -33.38 -43.59 -16.95
C VAL A 312 -32.07 -43.39 -16.18
N LYS A 313 -31.01 -42.98 -16.91
CA LYS A 313 -29.73 -42.63 -16.33
C LYS A 313 -29.30 -41.27 -16.88
N VAL A 314 -28.79 -40.43 -15.95
CA VAL A 314 -28.24 -39.11 -16.34
C VAL A 314 -26.74 -39.08 -16.03
N TYR A 315 -26.00 -38.54 -16.96
CA TYR A 315 -24.55 -38.47 -16.92
C TYR A 315 -24.05 -37.06 -17.10
N VAL A 316 -22.93 -36.74 -16.46
CA VAL A 316 -22.07 -35.62 -16.84
C VAL A 316 -20.94 -36.18 -17.68
N ARG A 317 -20.76 -35.66 -18.88
CA ARG A 317 -19.73 -36.07 -19.82
C ARG A 317 -18.64 -35.02 -19.91
N LYS A 318 -17.39 -35.39 -19.57
CA LYS A 318 -16.21 -34.51 -19.66
C LYS A 318 -15.47 -34.76 -20.96
N ASN A 319 -15.14 -33.68 -21.69
CA ASN A 319 -14.32 -33.69 -22.94
C ASN A 319 -14.78 -34.69 -23.98
N GLY A 320 -16.06 -34.93 -24.10
CA GLY A 320 -16.64 -35.83 -25.07
C GLY A 320 -16.34 -37.33 -24.87
N THR A 321 -15.62 -37.72 -23.83
CA THR A 321 -15.16 -39.09 -23.60
C THR A 321 -15.62 -39.70 -22.28
N THR A 322 -15.36 -39.03 -21.15
CA THR A 322 -15.64 -39.59 -19.82
C THR A 322 -17.08 -39.32 -19.43
N LEU A 323 -17.86 -40.40 -19.17
CA LEU A 323 -19.22 -40.35 -18.66
C LEU A 323 -19.22 -40.69 -17.16
N THR A 324 -19.73 -39.78 -16.32
CA THR A 324 -19.95 -40.01 -14.91
C THR A 324 -21.45 -40.01 -14.65
N GLN A 325 -21.99 -41.15 -14.23
CA GLN A 325 -23.40 -41.31 -13.87
C GLN A 325 -23.70 -40.55 -12.59
N ILE A 326 -24.74 -39.71 -12.60
CA ILE A 326 -25.17 -38.93 -11.45
C ILE A 326 -26.58 -39.19 -10.99
N ILE A 327 -27.43 -39.77 -11.87
CA ILE A 327 -28.81 -40.14 -11.57
C ILE A 327 -29.08 -41.51 -12.20
N GLU A 328 -29.81 -42.35 -11.48
CA GLU A 328 -30.43 -43.56 -12.00
C GLU A 328 -31.81 -43.75 -11.33
N TYR A 329 -32.83 -44.03 -12.13
CA TYR A 329 -34.17 -44.29 -11.63
C TYR A 329 -34.87 -45.31 -12.52
N THR A 330 -35.60 -46.25 -11.89
CA THR A 330 -36.32 -47.30 -12.58
C THR A 330 -37.80 -47.25 -12.19
N TRP A 331 -38.67 -47.12 -13.20
CA TRP A 331 -40.09 -47.44 -13.05
C TRP A 331 -40.24 -48.95 -13.16
N VAL A 332 -40.66 -49.55 -12.04
CA VAL A 332 -40.80 -51.03 -11.96
C VAL A 332 -41.99 -51.51 -12.78
N ALA A 333 -41.88 -52.67 -13.37
CA ALA A 333 -42.90 -53.29 -14.16
C ALA A 333 -44.30 -53.23 -13.50
N GLY A 334 -45.27 -52.68 -14.23
CA GLY A 334 -46.66 -52.52 -13.75
C GLY A 334 -46.88 -51.36 -12.74
N GLY A 335 -45.89 -50.60 -12.40
CA GLY A 335 -45.95 -49.50 -11.43
C GLY A 335 -46.50 -48.17 -11.99
N GLY A 336 -46.87 -48.12 -13.27
CA GLY A 336 -47.34 -46.89 -13.93
C GLY A 336 -46.21 -46.00 -14.46
N SER A 337 -46.59 -44.97 -15.28
CA SER A 337 -45.65 -44.06 -15.91
C SER A 337 -45.80 -42.64 -15.33
N THR A 338 -45.70 -42.49 -14.02
CA THR A 338 -45.83 -41.16 -13.38
C THR A 338 -44.56 -40.32 -13.59
N ALA A 339 -44.74 -39.02 -13.72
CA ALA A 339 -43.61 -38.08 -13.80
C ALA A 339 -42.78 -38.11 -12.52
N GLN A 340 -41.47 -38.08 -12.70
CA GLN A 340 -40.51 -38.09 -11.60
C GLN A 340 -39.56 -36.90 -11.71
N GLN A 341 -39.36 -36.22 -10.59
CA GLN A 341 -38.32 -35.18 -10.50
C GLN A 341 -37.08 -35.82 -9.85
N LEU A 342 -36.02 -35.96 -10.63
CA LEU A 342 -34.77 -36.59 -10.22
C LEU A 342 -33.66 -35.55 -10.13
N SER A 343 -32.80 -35.66 -9.13
CA SER A 343 -31.68 -34.72 -8.94
C SER A 343 -30.39 -35.50 -8.59
N GLY A 344 -29.30 -35.07 -9.17
CA GLY A 344 -27.97 -35.57 -8.88
C GLY A 344 -26.96 -34.44 -8.75
N ILE A 345 -25.96 -34.63 -7.92
CA ILE A 345 -24.85 -33.67 -7.69
C ILE A 345 -23.54 -34.41 -7.92
N LEU A 346 -22.63 -33.76 -8.62
CA LEU A 346 -21.26 -34.20 -8.86
C LEU A 346 -20.28 -33.11 -8.54
N GLN A 347 -19.29 -33.42 -7.72
CA GLN A 347 -18.13 -32.55 -7.55
C GLN A 347 -17.04 -32.99 -8.53
N MET A 348 -16.51 -32.04 -9.31
CA MET A 348 -15.51 -32.30 -10.35
C MET A 348 -14.53 -31.16 -10.47
N SER A 349 -13.25 -31.50 -10.52
CA SER A 349 -12.18 -30.54 -10.85
C SER A 349 -12.15 -30.34 -12.38
N LEU A 350 -12.27 -29.08 -12.79
CA LEU A 350 -12.23 -28.66 -14.19
C LEU A 350 -11.18 -27.60 -14.41
N THR A 351 -10.55 -27.65 -15.58
CA THR A 351 -9.61 -26.62 -16.07
C THR A 351 -10.23 -25.84 -17.20
N THR A 352 -9.66 -24.67 -17.55
CA THR A 352 -10.13 -23.82 -18.67
C THR A 352 -10.10 -24.51 -20.04
N SER A 353 -9.37 -25.62 -20.16
CA SER A 353 -9.36 -26.47 -21.37
C SER A 353 -10.40 -27.57 -21.36
N ASP A 354 -11.08 -27.80 -20.25
CA ASP A 354 -12.11 -28.80 -20.13
C ASP A 354 -13.47 -28.27 -20.58
N TYR A 355 -14.33 -29.17 -21.01
CA TYR A 355 -15.77 -28.89 -21.11
C TYR A 355 -16.59 -30.04 -20.61
N VAL A 356 -17.80 -29.73 -20.12
CA VAL A 356 -18.77 -30.71 -19.62
C VAL A 356 -20.12 -30.55 -20.29
N GLU A 357 -20.85 -31.66 -20.40
CA GLU A 357 -22.14 -31.78 -21.04
C GLU A 357 -23.04 -32.69 -20.21
N VAL A 358 -24.37 -32.49 -20.28
CA VAL A 358 -25.34 -33.37 -19.67
C VAL A 358 -25.92 -34.30 -20.73
N TRP A 359 -25.87 -35.61 -20.45
CA TRP A 359 -26.35 -36.66 -21.31
C TRP A 359 -27.35 -37.55 -20.54
N MET A 360 -28.29 -38.14 -21.27
CA MET A 360 -29.28 -39.03 -20.71
C MET A 360 -29.41 -40.30 -21.57
N ASP A 361 -29.58 -41.42 -20.90
CA ASP A 361 -29.88 -42.71 -21.47
C ASP A 361 -31.23 -43.18 -20.93
N PHE A 362 -32.00 -43.85 -21.80
CA PHE A 362 -33.26 -44.50 -21.40
C PHE A 362 -33.27 -45.93 -21.95
N SER A 363 -33.66 -46.89 -21.16
CA SER A 363 -33.73 -48.28 -21.52
C SER A 363 -34.94 -49.00 -20.98
N VAL A 364 -35.50 -49.92 -21.77
CA VAL A 364 -36.60 -50.81 -21.37
C VAL A 364 -36.14 -52.27 -21.41
N ASP A 365 -36.31 -52.97 -20.30
CA ASP A 365 -35.90 -54.37 -20.21
C ASP A 365 -37.00 -55.32 -20.72
N SER A 366 -37.22 -55.30 -22.07
CA SER A 366 -38.31 -56.04 -22.68
C SER A 366 -37.86 -57.26 -23.50
N GLY A 367 -36.60 -57.35 -23.90
CA GLY A 367 -36.09 -58.41 -24.78
C GLY A 367 -36.71 -58.49 -26.18
N THR A 368 -37.77 -57.76 -26.46
CA THR A 368 -38.48 -57.68 -27.77
C THR A 368 -38.88 -56.24 -28.10
N PRO A 369 -38.90 -55.85 -29.40
CA PRO A 369 -39.36 -54.51 -29.79
C PRO A 369 -40.78 -54.25 -29.36
N ILE A 370 -41.00 -53.04 -28.81
CA ILE A 370 -42.31 -52.55 -28.33
C ILE A 370 -42.88 -51.57 -29.33
N SER A 371 -44.23 -51.66 -29.59
CA SER A 371 -44.90 -50.70 -30.47
C SER A 371 -46.13 -50.10 -29.75
N PRO A 372 -46.31 -48.76 -29.71
CA PRO A 372 -45.39 -47.75 -30.23
C PRO A 372 -44.04 -47.77 -29.50
N ALA A 373 -42.99 -47.24 -30.13
CA ALA A 373 -41.64 -47.21 -29.59
C ALA A 373 -41.59 -46.45 -28.22
N PRO A 374 -40.98 -47.05 -27.20
CA PRO A 374 -40.86 -46.37 -25.89
C PRO A 374 -39.84 -45.24 -25.93
N TYR A 375 -40.15 -44.20 -25.18
CA TYR A 375 -39.25 -43.07 -24.89
C TYR A 375 -39.54 -42.48 -23.50
N VAL A 376 -38.59 -41.80 -22.96
CA VAL A 376 -38.80 -40.96 -21.78
C VAL A 376 -38.85 -39.50 -22.23
N ARG A 377 -39.85 -38.77 -21.76
CA ARG A 377 -40.00 -37.34 -22.01
C ARG A 377 -39.44 -36.52 -20.87
N ILE A 378 -38.57 -35.54 -21.22
CA ILE A 378 -38.04 -34.53 -20.31
C ILE A 378 -38.96 -33.29 -20.43
N PHE A 379 -39.44 -32.75 -19.34
CA PHE A 379 -40.25 -31.55 -19.27
C PHE A 379 -39.41 -30.35 -18.90
N THR A 380 -39.73 -29.15 -19.42
CA THR A 380 -39.06 -27.90 -19.08
C THR A 380 -39.25 -27.52 -17.59
N ASP A 381 -40.47 -27.75 -17.08
CA ASP A 381 -40.76 -27.46 -15.68
C ASP A 381 -39.99 -28.41 -14.76
N GLY A 382 -39.15 -27.83 -13.89
CA GLY A 382 -38.31 -28.55 -12.92
C GLY A 382 -37.07 -29.23 -13.50
N THR A 383 -36.73 -28.96 -14.80
CA THR A 383 -35.46 -29.43 -15.39
C THR A 383 -34.45 -28.30 -15.50
N TYR A 384 -33.31 -28.50 -14.88
CA TYR A 384 -32.22 -27.50 -14.89
C TYR A 384 -30.83 -28.13 -14.66
N TRP A 385 -29.84 -27.36 -15.04
CA TRP A 385 -28.44 -27.59 -14.68
C TRP A 385 -27.91 -26.35 -13.99
N LEU A 386 -27.50 -26.49 -12.73
CA LEU A 386 -26.84 -25.51 -11.90
C LEU A 386 -25.37 -25.91 -11.76
N ASN A 387 -24.49 -24.97 -11.99
CA ASN A 387 -23.07 -25.13 -11.77
C ASN A 387 -22.54 -23.99 -10.93
N GLN A 388 -21.75 -24.30 -9.94
CA GLN A 388 -21.12 -23.33 -9.03
C GLN A 388 -19.77 -23.81 -8.57
N ILE A 389 -18.86 -22.89 -8.29
CA ILE A 389 -17.57 -23.20 -7.67
C ILE A 389 -17.82 -23.79 -6.26
N SER A 390 -17.10 -24.83 -5.94
CA SER A 390 -17.20 -25.53 -4.65
C SER A 390 -16.42 -24.79 -3.57
N GLY A 391 -17.09 -24.35 -2.51
CA GLY A 391 -16.46 -23.68 -1.37
C GLY A 391 -15.97 -22.26 -1.68
N THR A 392 -14.90 -21.86 -1.01
CA THR A 392 -14.16 -20.61 -1.24
C THR A 392 -12.75 -20.96 -1.71
N PRO A 393 -12.54 -21.18 -3.00
CA PRO A 393 -11.26 -21.61 -3.50
C PRO A 393 -10.20 -20.52 -3.39
N LEU A 394 -8.96 -20.94 -3.16
CA LEU A 394 -7.81 -20.06 -3.28
C LEU A 394 -7.60 -19.69 -4.75
N MET A 395 -7.11 -18.48 -4.97
CA MET A 395 -6.68 -18.04 -6.29
C MET A 395 -5.57 -18.96 -6.81
N GLN A 396 -5.58 -19.21 -8.11
CA GLN A 396 -4.59 -20.05 -8.81
C GLN A 396 -4.08 -19.32 -10.05
N PRO A 397 -2.91 -19.69 -10.58
CA PRO A 397 -2.44 -19.17 -11.86
C PRO A 397 -3.52 -19.28 -12.96
N GLY A 398 -3.61 -18.23 -13.80
CA GLY A 398 -4.65 -18.10 -14.82
C GLY A 398 -5.90 -17.31 -14.39
N PHE A 399 -6.03 -16.95 -13.12
CA PHE A 399 -7.07 -16.03 -12.68
C PHE A 399 -6.62 -14.58 -12.81
N ILE A 400 -7.59 -13.66 -12.90
CA ILE A 400 -7.32 -12.23 -12.79
C ILE A 400 -6.99 -11.93 -11.33
N TRP A 401 -5.77 -11.44 -11.09
CA TRP A 401 -5.39 -10.92 -9.78
C TRP A 401 -6.06 -9.57 -9.54
N ASN A 402 -6.93 -9.52 -8.55
CA ASN A 402 -7.49 -8.24 -8.10
C ASN A 402 -6.47 -7.54 -7.20
N MET A 403 -5.87 -6.46 -7.70
CA MET A 403 -4.78 -5.76 -7.02
C MET A 403 -5.20 -5.11 -5.69
N ASN A 404 -6.50 -4.85 -5.50
CA ASN A 404 -7.02 -4.40 -4.21
C ASN A 404 -6.85 -5.45 -3.09
N GLN A 405 -6.71 -6.74 -3.45
CA GLN A 405 -6.43 -7.81 -2.47
C GLN A 405 -4.97 -7.85 -1.99
N THR A 406 -4.05 -7.12 -2.64
CA THR A 406 -2.66 -6.99 -2.18
C THR A 406 -2.49 -6.01 -1.05
N ILE A 407 -3.48 -5.12 -0.85
CA ILE A 407 -3.42 -4.04 0.12
C ILE A 407 -3.53 -4.60 1.55
N ILE A 408 -2.62 -4.16 2.40
CA ILE A 408 -2.64 -4.53 3.82
C ILE A 408 -3.78 -3.79 4.52
N PRO A 409 -4.70 -4.51 5.20
CA PRO A 409 -5.82 -3.89 5.90
C PRO A 409 -5.37 -3.19 7.19
N LYS A 410 -6.22 -2.27 7.68
CA LYS A 410 -6.06 -1.57 8.97
C LYS A 410 -4.83 -0.66 9.04
N VAL A 411 -4.41 -0.11 7.92
CA VAL A 411 -3.39 0.93 7.85
C VAL A 411 -4.07 2.18 7.29
N LYS A 412 -4.00 3.30 8.01
CA LYS A 412 -4.55 4.57 7.53
C LYS A 412 -3.65 5.18 6.45
N GLN A 413 -4.25 5.88 5.50
CA GLN A 413 -3.53 6.63 4.47
C GLN A 413 -2.63 7.71 5.08
N SER A 414 -3.10 8.38 6.14
CA SER A 414 -2.31 9.34 6.91
C SER A 414 -1.08 8.71 7.57
N ASP A 415 -1.22 7.49 8.12
CA ASP A 415 -0.11 6.78 8.74
C ASP A 415 0.93 6.38 7.69
N PHE A 416 0.50 5.87 6.52
CA PHE A 416 1.40 5.53 5.43
C PHE A 416 2.23 6.74 4.98
N LEU A 417 1.59 7.89 4.79
CA LEU A 417 2.29 9.13 4.44
C LEU A 417 3.27 9.54 5.55
N MET A 418 2.86 9.48 6.83
CA MET A 418 3.73 9.78 7.97
C MET A 418 4.93 8.83 8.09
N TYR A 419 4.75 7.56 7.73
CA TYR A 419 5.86 6.60 7.72
C TYR A 419 6.90 6.95 6.66
N LEU A 420 6.47 7.39 5.46
CA LEU A 420 7.38 7.90 4.43
C LEU A 420 8.09 9.18 4.88
N VAL A 421 7.35 10.08 5.52
CA VAL A 421 7.90 11.32 6.09
C VAL A 421 9.01 11.02 7.09
N ARG A 422 8.80 10.06 7.99
CA ARG A 422 9.82 9.65 8.98
C ARG A 422 10.96 8.85 8.36
N MET A 423 10.67 8.02 7.35
CA MET A 423 11.69 7.20 6.70
C MET A 423 12.72 8.05 5.95
N PHE A 424 12.26 9.06 5.24
CA PHE A 424 13.09 9.90 4.37
C PHE A 424 13.28 11.32 4.88
N ASN A 425 12.83 11.62 6.10
CA ASN A 425 12.88 12.97 6.67
C ASN A 425 12.30 14.02 5.72
N LEU A 426 11.07 13.76 5.21
CA LEU A 426 10.44 14.62 4.21
C LEU A 426 9.86 15.88 4.84
N PHE A 427 10.06 16.99 4.17
CA PHE A 427 9.44 18.27 4.44
C PHE A 427 8.33 18.51 3.44
N ILE A 428 7.17 18.94 3.93
CA ILE A 428 5.99 19.20 3.12
C ILE A 428 5.62 20.67 3.29
N MET A 429 5.58 21.40 2.20
CA MET A 429 5.19 22.81 2.18
C MET A 429 4.19 23.06 1.06
N PRO A 430 3.09 23.80 1.29
CA PRO A 430 2.17 24.19 0.22
C PRO A 430 2.82 25.23 -0.70
N ASP A 431 2.42 25.20 -1.95
CA ASP A 431 2.75 26.27 -2.89
C ASP A 431 2.06 27.57 -2.44
N LYS A 432 2.75 28.67 -2.67
CA LYS A 432 2.30 30.00 -2.27
C LYS A 432 1.04 30.47 -2.99
N TYR A 433 0.87 30.07 -4.25
CA TYR A 433 -0.21 30.53 -5.13
C TYR A 433 -1.29 29.48 -5.35
N ASP A 434 -0.95 28.20 -5.12
CA ASP A 434 -1.88 27.08 -5.16
C ASP A 434 -1.76 26.26 -3.88
N PRO A 435 -2.59 26.51 -2.87
CA PRO A 435 -2.53 25.82 -1.58
C PRO A 435 -2.75 24.31 -1.67
N LYS A 436 -3.29 23.82 -2.79
CA LYS A 436 -3.47 22.37 -3.04
C LYS A 436 -2.27 21.73 -3.74
N LYS A 437 -1.28 22.51 -4.14
CA LYS A 437 -0.01 22.01 -4.64
C LYS A 437 1.01 22.00 -3.51
N LEU A 438 1.66 20.87 -3.30
CA LEU A 438 2.63 20.65 -2.22
C LEU A 438 4.03 20.52 -2.80
N TYR A 439 5.04 21.07 -2.13
CA TYR A 439 6.44 20.76 -2.33
C TYR A 439 6.85 19.74 -1.28
N ILE A 440 7.41 18.60 -1.71
CA ILE A 440 7.78 17.49 -0.82
C ILE A 440 9.20 17.07 -1.14
N GLU A 441 10.15 17.38 -0.25
CA GLU A 441 11.55 17.01 -0.41
C GLU A 441 12.17 16.53 0.91
N PRO A 442 13.19 15.65 0.88
CA PRO A 442 14.01 15.38 2.05
C PRO A 442 14.67 16.65 2.58
N PHE A 443 14.98 16.67 3.89
CA PHE A 443 15.67 17.80 4.52
C PHE A 443 16.91 18.26 3.74
N SER A 444 17.72 17.32 3.24
CA SER A 444 18.94 17.61 2.47
C SER A 444 18.70 18.45 1.20
N ASP A 445 17.55 18.26 0.57
CA ASP A 445 17.23 18.84 -0.73
C ASP A 445 16.17 19.95 -0.63
N PHE A 446 15.60 20.12 0.56
CA PHE A 446 14.52 21.07 0.79
C PHE A 446 14.99 22.53 0.76
N TYR A 447 16.19 22.82 1.27
CA TYR A 447 16.71 24.18 1.36
C TYR A 447 17.58 24.55 0.16
N ASP A 448 17.21 25.62 -0.53
CA ASP A 448 18.02 26.24 -1.60
C ASP A 448 19.06 27.17 -0.98
N THR A 449 20.21 26.63 -0.60
CA THR A 449 21.30 27.42 -0.03
C THR A 449 22.00 28.35 -1.02
N SER A 450 21.74 28.23 -2.33
CA SER A 450 22.28 29.11 -3.36
C SER A 450 21.55 30.45 -3.45
N ASN A 451 20.34 30.55 -2.87
CA ASN A 451 19.46 31.69 -2.96
C ASN A 451 18.88 32.03 -1.57
N TYR A 452 19.26 33.15 -1.00
CA TYR A 452 18.89 33.55 0.35
C TYR A 452 18.14 34.87 0.39
N LEU A 453 17.41 35.14 1.47
CA LEU A 453 16.77 36.42 1.76
C LEU A 453 17.65 37.22 2.72
N ASP A 454 18.06 38.44 2.30
CA ASP A 454 18.88 39.32 3.13
C ASP A 454 17.99 40.14 4.07
N TRP A 455 17.99 39.78 5.34
CA TRP A 455 17.28 40.49 6.41
C TRP A 455 18.19 41.36 7.28
N THR A 456 19.43 41.60 6.88
CA THR A 456 20.37 42.47 7.62
C THR A 456 19.78 43.85 7.91
N GLY A 457 19.06 44.43 6.95
CA GLY A 457 18.40 45.73 7.10
C GLY A 457 17.03 45.70 7.83
N LEU A 458 16.46 44.52 8.01
CA LEU A 458 15.16 44.35 8.69
C LEU A 458 15.29 44.04 10.19
N TRP A 459 16.48 43.69 10.66
CA TRP A 459 16.74 43.37 12.07
C TRP A 459 16.52 44.56 12.97
N ASP A 460 15.59 44.44 13.92
CA ASP A 460 15.34 45.45 14.97
C ASP A 460 16.34 45.24 16.13
N VAL A 461 17.46 45.93 16.03
CA VAL A 461 18.55 45.83 17.03
C VAL A 461 18.18 46.38 18.40
N GLU A 462 17.14 47.21 18.48
CA GLU A 462 16.70 47.84 19.75
C GLU A 462 15.97 46.83 20.65
N LYS A 463 15.31 45.82 20.06
CA LYS A 463 14.61 44.77 20.82
C LYS A 463 15.53 43.65 21.32
N GLY A 464 16.81 43.69 20.90
CA GLY A 464 17.77 42.66 21.30
C GLY A 464 17.56 41.32 20.64
N PHE A 465 18.29 40.30 21.08
CA PHE A 465 18.22 38.95 20.57
C PHE A 465 18.55 37.92 21.67
N GLU A 466 18.09 36.69 21.48
CA GLU A 466 18.43 35.56 22.32
C GLU A 466 19.13 34.48 21.49
N VAL A 467 20.23 33.93 21.99
CA VAL A 467 20.94 32.80 21.37
C VAL A 467 20.99 31.63 22.33
N VAL A 468 20.40 30.54 21.90
CA VAL A 468 20.40 29.30 22.67
C VAL A 468 21.25 28.24 21.94
N PRO A 469 22.30 27.69 22.57
CA PRO A 469 23.04 26.56 22.01
C PRO A 469 22.12 25.33 21.91
N CYS A 470 21.94 24.76 20.72
CA CYS A 470 20.98 23.68 20.50
C CYS A 470 21.30 22.41 21.29
N GLY A 471 22.59 22.09 21.49
CA GLY A 471 22.99 20.93 22.25
C GLY A 471 22.48 20.88 23.70
N TYR A 472 21.94 21.99 24.22
CA TYR A 472 21.38 22.07 25.57
C TYR A 472 19.90 21.65 25.61
N MET A 473 19.19 21.74 24.50
CA MET A 473 17.73 21.55 24.43
C MET A 473 17.34 20.16 23.87
N ASN A 474 18.27 19.44 23.25
CA ASN A 474 17.94 18.26 22.46
C ASN A 474 18.21 16.94 23.19
N PRO A 475 17.52 15.85 22.83
CA PRO A 475 17.75 14.56 23.42
C PRO A 475 19.20 14.09 23.23
N LYS A 476 19.69 13.31 24.16
CA LYS A 476 21.01 12.69 24.08
C LYS A 476 21.02 11.56 23.09
N THR A 477 19.92 10.83 22.99
CA THR A 477 19.82 9.59 22.23
C THR A 477 18.73 9.72 21.19
N TYR A 478 19.07 9.45 19.93
CA TYR A 478 18.13 9.36 18.83
C TYR A 478 18.05 7.91 18.37
N LYS A 479 16.84 7.34 18.35
CA LYS A 479 16.59 5.98 17.88
C LYS A 479 15.76 6.00 16.61
N PHE A 480 16.19 5.24 15.63
CA PHE A 480 15.50 5.04 14.37
C PHE A 480 15.15 3.57 14.26
N ASN A 481 13.85 3.26 14.39
CA ASN A 481 13.40 1.89 14.52
C ASN A 481 12.44 1.51 13.41
N TYR A 482 12.55 0.25 13.01
CA TYR A 482 11.53 -0.44 12.24
C TYR A 482 10.54 -1.12 13.17
N LYS A 483 9.29 -1.24 12.72
CA LYS A 483 8.28 -2.05 13.39
C LYS A 483 8.69 -3.52 13.39
N ASP A 484 8.40 -4.24 14.47
CA ASP A 484 8.59 -5.70 14.50
C ASP A 484 7.74 -6.37 13.41
N ALA A 485 8.38 -7.08 12.51
CA ALA A 485 7.77 -7.74 11.38
C ALA A 485 7.26 -9.17 11.70
N GLY A 486 7.61 -9.71 12.86
CA GLY A 486 7.05 -10.95 13.40
C GLY A 486 7.54 -12.24 12.74
N GLY A 487 8.46 -12.18 11.76
CA GLY A 487 9.02 -13.35 11.10
C GLY A 487 10.08 -14.06 11.96
N TYR A 488 10.42 -15.29 11.57
CA TYR A 488 11.43 -16.09 12.30
C TYR A 488 12.79 -15.41 12.37
N PHE A 489 13.27 -14.87 11.25
CA PHE A 489 14.60 -14.26 11.18
C PHE A 489 14.64 -12.93 11.92
N GLU A 490 13.58 -12.13 11.88
CA GLU A 490 13.44 -10.90 12.64
C GLU A 490 13.45 -11.17 14.15
N LYS A 491 12.68 -12.15 14.61
CA LYS A 491 12.66 -12.59 16.03
C LYS A 491 14.02 -13.10 16.49
N ARG A 492 14.70 -13.90 15.65
CA ARG A 492 16.04 -14.38 15.92
C ARG A 492 17.04 -13.22 16.08
N TYR A 493 17.02 -12.26 15.13
CA TYR A 493 17.88 -11.09 15.16
C TYR A 493 17.60 -10.24 16.41
N GLN A 494 16.35 -9.94 16.69
CA GLN A 494 15.93 -9.18 17.87
C GLN A 494 16.33 -9.87 19.18
N SER A 495 16.20 -11.18 19.27
CA SER A 495 16.65 -11.97 20.43
C SER A 495 18.17 -11.92 20.62
N ALA A 496 18.93 -11.97 19.53
CA ALA A 496 20.38 -11.96 19.57
C ALA A 496 20.98 -10.58 19.90
N TYR A 497 20.35 -9.51 19.38
CA TYR A 497 20.96 -8.17 19.38
C TYR A 497 20.14 -7.11 20.14
N GLN A 498 18.97 -7.46 20.66
CA GLN A 498 18.07 -6.56 21.41
C GLN A 498 17.69 -5.28 20.63
N SER A 499 17.64 -5.38 19.31
CA SER A 499 17.31 -4.29 18.40
C SER A 499 16.62 -4.83 17.15
N SER A 500 15.76 -4.05 16.49
CA SER A 500 15.17 -4.42 15.21
C SER A 500 16.23 -4.43 14.12
N TYR A 501 16.07 -5.31 13.13
CA TYR A 501 16.98 -5.39 11.98
C TYR A 501 17.02 -4.05 11.24
N GLY A 502 18.20 -3.54 10.96
CA GLY A 502 18.41 -2.27 10.25
C GLY A 502 18.10 -1.01 11.06
N SER A 503 17.79 -1.09 12.35
CA SER A 503 17.63 0.07 13.23
C SER A 503 18.97 0.72 13.56
N ARG A 504 18.94 1.99 13.99
CA ARG A 504 20.12 2.73 14.42
C ARG A 504 19.86 3.51 15.70
N THR A 505 20.86 3.55 16.59
CA THR A 505 20.89 4.45 17.73
C THR A 505 22.06 5.41 17.55
N TYR A 506 21.77 6.71 17.52
CA TYR A 506 22.78 7.78 17.54
C TYR A 506 22.82 8.40 18.94
N ILE A 507 24.01 8.54 19.49
CA ILE A 507 24.22 9.14 20.81
C ILE A 507 25.04 10.41 20.64
N SER A 508 24.44 11.53 21.03
CA SER A 508 25.14 12.83 21.02
C SER A 508 26.29 12.85 22.04
N SER A 509 27.39 13.48 21.67
CA SER A 509 28.54 13.70 22.56
C SER A 509 28.27 14.74 23.65
N ASN A 510 27.15 15.45 23.62
CA ASN A 510 26.82 16.47 24.61
C ASN A 510 26.59 15.85 26.00
N GLU A 511 27.33 16.33 27.00
CA GLU A 511 27.25 15.82 28.37
C GLU A 511 26.01 16.33 29.15
N PHE A 512 25.42 17.44 28.72
CA PHE A 512 24.28 18.06 29.38
C PHE A 512 22.91 17.62 28.79
N SER A 513 22.93 17.02 27.62
CA SER A 513 21.72 16.50 26.99
C SER A 513 21.22 15.24 27.72
N ASN A 514 19.94 15.16 27.90
CA ASN A 514 19.24 14.04 28.51
C ASN A 514 18.04 13.62 27.64
N GLY A 515 17.52 12.41 27.92
CA GLY A 515 16.34 11.91 27.23
C GLY A 515 16.63 11.20 25.91
N GLU A 516 15.57 10.76 25.28
CA GLU A 516 15.57 9.94 24.10
C GLU A 516 14.46 10.40 23.15
N GLN A 517 14.77 10.44 21.88
CA GLN A 517 13.80 10.62 20.78
C GLN A 517 13.79 9.35 19.92
N SER A 518 12.62 8.83 19.61
CA SER A 518 12.46 7.65 18.78
C SER A 518 11.65 7.99 17.54
N GLU A 519 12.23 7.69 16.38
CA GLU A 519 11.55 7.74 15.09
C GLU A 519 11.17 6.32 14.67
N ASP A 520 9.91 5.98 14.91
CA ASP A 520 9.35 4.69 14.51
C ASP A 520 8.67 4.84 13.15
N VAL A 521 9.25 4.22 12.12
CA VAL A 521 8.78 4.41 10.74
C VAL A 521 7.51 3.63 10.41
N GLY A 522 7.05 2.74 11.28
CA GLY A 522 5.81 1.98 11.08
C GLY A 522 5.88 0.88 10.02
N PHE A 523 6.90 0.89 9.17
CA PHE A 523 7.21 -0.22 8.28
C PHE A 523 7.98 -1.31 9.02
N GLY A 524 7.68 -2.58 8.68
CA GLY A 524 8.53 -3.71 9.08
C GLY A 524 9.75 -3.78 8.17
N ASN A 525 10.92 -4.06 8.75
CA ASN A 525 12.08 -4.38 7.94
C ASN A 525 12.10 -5.87 7.58
N SER A 526 12.91 -6.24 6.59
CA SER A 526 13.04 -7.60 6.11
C SER A 526 14.47 -8.07 6.28
N VAL A 527 14.65 -9.17 7.00
CA VAL A 527 15.95 -9.83 7.04
C VAL A 527 16.17 -10.51 5.70
N MET A 528 17.28 -10.14 5.06
CA MET A 528 17.69 -10.74 3.80
C MET A 528 18.60 -11.92 4.09
N VAL A 529 18.34 -13.06 3.46
CA VAL A 529 19.11 -14.28 3.68
C VAL A 529 19.63 -14.83 2.36
N GLY A 530 20.92 -15.05 2.30
CA GLY A 530 21.58 -15.70 1.17
C GLY A 530 21.31 -17.19 1.15
N PHE A 531 21.38 -17.78 -0.02
CA PHE A 531 21.18 -19.20 -0.25
C PHE A 531 22.51 -19.84 -0.67
N SER A 532 23.11 -20.66 0.19
CA SER A 532 24.36 -21.33 -0.16
C SER A 532 24.08 -22.67 -0.84
N PRO A 533 24.72 -23.04 -1.97
CA PRO A 533 25.78 -22.31 -2.68
C PRO A 533 25.29 -21.33 -3.75
N SER A 534 23.97 -21.10 -3.84
CA SER A 534 23.42 -20.15 -4.82
C SER A 534 23.80 -18.71 -4.45
N PRO A 535 24.14 -17.84 -5.42
CA PRO A 535 24.39 -16.43 -5.17
C PRO A 535 23.12 -15.62 -4.88
N ARG A 536 21.94 -16.23 -4.89
CA ARG A 536 20.67 -15.56 -4.71
C ARG A 536 20.44 -15.14 -3.27
N ILE A 537 19.81 -13.97 -3.09
CA ILE A 537 19.47 -13.39 -1.81
C ILE A 537 18.00 -13.04 -1.84
N TYR A 538 17.23 -13.51 -0.86
CA TYR A 538 15.79 -13.32 -0.79
C TYR A 538 15.39 -12.66 0.52
N ALA A 539 14.36 -11.80 0.46
CA ALA A 539 13.58 -11.42 1.63
C ALA A 539 12.72 -12.62 2.06
N ARG A 540 12.63 -12.89 3.36
CA ARG A 540 11.89 -14.02 3.90
C ARG A 540 10.77 -13.57 4.82
N TYR A 541 9.52 -13.92 4.46
CA TYR A 541 8.29 -13.46 5.12
C TYR A 541 7.50 -14.60 5.73
N TYR A 542 8.16 -15.43 6.52
CA TYR A 542 7.50 -16.52 7.23
C TYR A 542 8.02 -16.68 8.66
N ASP A 543 7.24 -17.35 9.50
CA ASP A 543 7.63 -17.80 10.83
C ASP A 543 7.88 -19.30 10.81
N MET A 544 8.67 -19.81 11.74
CA MET A 544 8.99 -21.22 11.88
C MET A 544 8.87 -21.67 13.32
N ASP A 545 8.22 -22.82 13.53
CA ASP A 545 8.24 -23.54 14.81
C ASP A 545 9.08 -24.83 14.67
N ASN A 546 9.92 -25.09 15.64
CA ASN A 546 10.55 -26.40 15.78
C ASN A 546 9.53 -27.44 16.25
N LYS A 547 9.15 -28.36 15.39
CA LYS A 547 8.28 -29.51 15.78
C LYS A 547 8.99 -30.65 16.51
N GLY A 548 10.26 -30.48 16.86
CA GLY A 548 11.10 -31.52 17.45
C GLY A 548 11.81 -32.37 16.40
N THR A 549 12.70 -33.24 16.85
CA THR A 549 13.43 -34.16 16.00
C THR A 549 12.51 -35.27 15.48
N ALA A 550 12.33 -35.35 14.16
CA ALA A 550 11.75 -36.52 13.53
C ALA A 550 12.60 -37.77 13.84
N SER A 551 11.97 -38.96 13.87
CA SER A 551 12.67 -40.23 14.11
C SER A 551 13.64 -40.49 12.94
N GLY A 552 14.88 -40.04 13.04
CA GLY A 552 15.91 -40.08 11.99
C GLY A 552 16.92 -38.98 12.05
N GLY A 553 16.74 -37.99 12.93
CA GLY A 553 17.70 -36.88 13.13
C GLY A 553 17.41 -35.61 12.32
N ASP A 554 16.44 -35.64 11.40
CA ASP A 554 16.02 -34.45 10.65
C ASP A 554 15.07 -33.59 11.48
N VAL A 555 15.32 -32.28 11.50
CA VAL A 555 14.41 -31.30 12.13
C VAL A 555 13.30 -30.97 11.13
N GLU A 556 12.08 -31.38 11.44
CA GLU A 556 10.92 -30.96 10.65
C GLU A 556 10.55 -29.52 11.02
N LEU A 557 10.80 -28.59 10.10
CA LEU A 557 10.42 -27.19 10.24
C LEU A 557 8.95 -27.00 9.82
N ASN A 558 8.17 -26.44 10.73
CA ASN A 558 6.79 -26.07 10.43
C ASN A 558 6.76 -24.57 10.06
N VAL A 559 6.73 -24.29 8.76
CA VAL A 559 6.60 -22.93 8.23
C VAL A 559 5.18 -22.43 8.46
N LYS A 560 5.06 -21.23 9.00
CA LYS A 560 3.80 -20.53 9.27
C LYS A 560 3.82 -19.17 8.60
N PRO A 561 2.67 -18.72 8.08
CA PRO A 561 2.57 -17.34 7.60
C PRO A 561 2.76 -16.36 8.75
N VAL A 562 3.40 -15.23 8.47
CA VAL A 562 3.52 -14.10 9.41
C VAL A 562 2.22 -13.29 9.44
N THR A 563 2.01 -12.55 10.53
CA THR A 563 0.96 -11.53 10.58
C THR A 563 1.20 -10.49 9.48
N PRO A 564 0.17 -10.07 8.75
CA PRO A 564 0.30 -9.02 7.74
C PRO A 564 1.01 -7.79 8.30
N ASN A 565 2.04 -7.33 7.61
CA ASN A 565 2.84 -6.18 8.01
C ASN A 565 3.26 -5.37 6.79
N LEU A 566 3.12 -4.05 6.89
CA LEU A 566 3.53 -3.13 5.85
C LEU A 566 5.06 -3.08 5.77
N ARG A 567 5.61 -3.27 4.57
CA ARG A 567 7.05 -3.25 4.32
C ARG A 567 7.36 -2.44 3.08
N ILE A 568 8.57 -1.94 2.98
CA ILE A 568 9.11 -1.31 1.77
C ILE A 568 10.41 -2.02 1.40
N LEU A 569 10.54 -2.37 0.12
CA LEU A 569 11.75 -2.92 -0.47
C LEU A 569 12.12 -2.16 -1.73
N TYR A 570 13.40 -2.14 -2.02
CA TYR A 570 13.93 -1.78 -3.32
C TYR A 570 13.81 -2.98 -4.25
N HIS A 571 13.48 -2.79 -5.53
CA HIS A 571 13.40 -3.86 -6.50
C HIS A 571 14.26 -3.57 -7.73
N GLU A 572 14.81 -4.64 -8.31
CA GLU A 572 15.60 -4.58 -9.54
C GLU A 572 15.63 -5.97 -10.20
N TYR A 573 15.69 -6.01 -11.53
CA TYR A 573 15.95 -7.25 -12.25
C TYR A 573 17.46 -7.43 -12.43
N ILE A 574 18.10 -8.18 -11.53
CA ILE A 574 19.54 -8.19 -11.31
C ILE A 574 20.19 -9.38 -12.00
N PRO A 575 21.25 -9.15 -12.84
CA PRO A 575 22.04 -10.23 -13.38
C PRO A 575 22.86 -10.94 -12.28
N PHE A 576 23.01 -12.25 -12.39
CA PHE A 576 23.84 -13.00 -11.49
C PHE A 576 25.34 -12.69 -11.72
N PRO A 577 26.15 -12.70 -10.68
CA PRO A 577 27.59 -12.46 -10.78
C PRO A 577 28.37 -13.62 -11.42
N SER A 578 27.76 -14.80 -11.54
CA SER A 578 28.34 -16.01 -12.13
C SER A 578 27.33 -16.64 -13.11
N GLU A 579 27.76 -17.65 -13.88
CA GLU A 579 26.91 -18.42 -14.80
C GLU A 579 25.90 -19.29 -14.01
N THR A 580 24.99 -18.65 -13.29
CA THR A 580 23.92 -19.29 -12.55
C THR A 580 22.61 -19.05 -13.28
N GLU A 581 21.76 -20.04 -13.35
CA GLU A 581 20.49 -19.99 -14.03
C GLU A 581 19.35 -19.78 -13.02
N PHE A 582 18.39 -18.93 -13.37
CA PHE A 582 17.12 -18.78 -12.70
C PHE A 582 16.06 -19.39 -13.62
N VAL A 583 15.49 -20.50 -13.21
CA VAL A 583 14.49 -21.20 -14.05
C VAL A 583 13.09 -20.84 -13.61
N PHE A 584 12.33 -20.22 -14.51
CA PHE A 584 10.93 -19.88 -14.28
C PHE A 584 10.07 -20.42 -15.42
N GLU A 585 9.03 -21.19 -15.08
CA GLU A 585 8.14 -21.89 -16.04
C GLU A 585 8.94 -22.68 -17.12
N GLY A 586 10.06 -23.28 -16.72
CA GLY A 586 10.94 -24.04 -17.62
C GLY A 586 11.82 -23.20 -18.54
N THR A 587 11.80 -21.88 -18.42
CA THR A 587 12.70 -20.97 -19.15
C THR A 587 13.83 -20.52 -18.24
N GLU A 588 15.05 -20.56 -18.77
CA GLU A 588 16.28 -20.15 -18.07
C GLU A 588 16.54 -18.65 -18.24
N TYR A 589 16.83 -17.96 -17.13
CA TYR A 589 17.16 -16.54 -17.09
C TYR A 589 18.53 -16.32 -16.42
N THR A 590 19.29 -15.37 -16.94
CA THR A 590 20.60 -14.95 -16.37
C THR A 590 20.47 -13.85 -15.29
N SER A 591 19.24 -13.43 -15.01
CA SER A 591 18.90 -12.43 -13.99
C SER A 591 17.72 -12.94 -13.18
N TYR A 592 17.53 -12.40 -11.98
CA TYR A 592 16.35 -12.72 -11.16
C TYR A 592 15.67 -11.47 -10.63
N PRO A 593 14.37 -11.53 -10.32
CA PRO A 593 13.59 -10.39 -9.84
C PRO A 593 13.87 -10.12 -8.35
N TYR A 594 15.00 -9.50 -8.08
CA TYR A 594 15.42 -9.15 -6.73
C TYR A 594 14.47 -8.14 -6.07
N ALA A 595 14.24 -8.33 -4.78
CA ALA A 595 13.72 -7.28 -3.90
C ALA A 595 14.40 -7.38 -2.52
N GLY A 596 14.82 -6.25 -1.99
CA GLY A 596 15.53 -6.22 -0.71
C GLY A 596 15.81 -4.81 -0.19
N ASN A 597 16.59 -4.76 0.89
CA ASN A 597 16.99 -3.49 1.51
C ASN A 597 18.08 -2.77 0.71
N LEU A 598 18.99 -3.52 0.08
CA LEU A 598 20.01 -2.96 -0.80
C LEU A 598 19.46 -2.74 -2.20
N ASP A 599 19.91 -1.71 -2.90
CA ASP A 599 19.59 -1.50 -4.30
C ASP A 599 20.16 -2.60 -5.20
N ASN A 600 21.37 -3.08 -4.88
CA ASN A 600 22.01 -4.22 -5.52
C ASN A 600 22.81 -5.00 -4.46
N PRO A 601 22.45 -6.26 -4.16
CA PRO A 601 23.14 -7.03 -3.12
C PRO A 601 24.58 -7.39 -3.48
N TYR A 602 24.93 -7.35 -4.78
CA TYR A 602 26.28 -7.68 -5.26
C TYR A 602 27.21 -6.47 -5.32
N ASN A 603 26.64 -5.27 -5.51
CA ASN A 603 27.38 -4.02 -5.53
C ASN A 603 26.51 -2.88 -4.98
N PRO A 604 26.27 -2.86 -3.65
CA PRO A 604 25.32 -1.95 -3.05
C PRO A 604 25.78 -0.51 -3.13
N THR A 605 24.87 0.38 -3.56
CA THR A 605 25.02 1.83 -3.55
C THR A 605 24.18 2.48 -2.47
N TYR A 606 23.00 1.91 -2.20
CA TYR A 606 22.02 2.38 -1.22
C TYR A 606 21.55 1.24 -0.32
N ASP A 607 21.19 1.58 0.92
CA ASP A 607 20.59 0.67 1.89
C ASP A 607 19.35 1.31 2.51
N LEU A 608 18.24 0.60 2.51
CA LEU A 608 16.98 1.01 3.18
C LEU A 608 17.03 0.79 4.70
N CYS A 609 18.10 0.26 5.26
CA CYS A 609 18.31 0.23 6.71
C CYS A 609 18.71 1.62 7.23
N PHE A 610 18.40 1.95 8.49
CA PHE A 610 18.95 3.15 9.15
C PHE A 610 20.40 2.97 9.57
N GLY A 611 20.77 1.77 9.97
CA GLY A 611 22.15 1.41 10.34
C GLY A 611 22.59 0.16 9.62
N ILE A 612 23.88 -0.10 9.64
CA ILE A 612 24.44 -1.34 9.07
C ILE A 612 23.99 -2.50 9.97
N PRO A 613 23.25 -3.50 9.44
CA PRO A 613 22.85 -4.66 10.23
C PRO A 613 24.09 -5.42 10.75
N ARG A 614 23.94 -6.03 11.92
CA ARG A 614 25.03 -6.85 12.50
C ARG A 614 25.24 -8.17 11.78
N GLU A 615 24.26 -8.59 10.98
CA GLU A 615 24.32 -9.78 10.13
C GLU A 615 24.22 -9.34 8.66
N LEU A 616 25.09 -9.87 7.81
CA LEU A 616 25.20 -9.54 6.40
C LEU A 616 24.74 -10.68 5.50
N TYR A 617 24.35 -10.33 4.28
CA TYR A 617 24.01 -11.28 3.24
C TYR A 617 25.21 -12.11 2.82
N TYR A 618 24.97 -13.38 2.53
CA TYR A 618 25.96 -14.24 1.96
C TYR A 618 26.06 -14.03 0.45
N GLN A 619 27.27 -13.91 -0.06
CA GLN A 619 27.60 -13.89 -1.47
C GLN A 619 28.72 -14.90 -1.75
N SER A 620 28.52 -15.80 -2.71
CA SER A 620 29.59 -16.73 -3.13
C SER A 620 30.32 -16.17 -4.36
N ASP A 621 31.64 -16.24 -4.32
CA ASP A 621 32.52 -16.09 -5.48
C ASP A 621 33.30 -17.37 -5.61
N GLU A 622 33.17 -18.07 -6.75
CA GLU A 622 33.82 -19.36 -7.01
C GLU A 622 35.33 -19.28 -7.00
N THR A 623 35.91 -18.08 -7.23
CA THR A 623 37.35 -17.88 -7.35
C THR A 623 38.05 -17.44 -6.07
N SER A 624 37.40 -16.73 -5.19
CA SER A 624 37.98 -16.05 -4.03
C SER A 624 37.34 -16.36 -2.67
N GLY A 625 36.35 -17.22 -2.63
CA GLY A 625 35.56 -17.53 -1.44
C GLY A 625 34.39 -16.56 -1.24
N ALA A 626 33.76 -16.60 -0.06
CA ALA A 626 32.63 -15.75 0.25
C ALA A 626 33.00 -14.26 0.30
N ILE A 627 32.34 -13.44 -0.48
CA ILE A 627 32.50 -11.99 -0.49
C ILE A 627 31.20 -11.36 0.03
N TYR A 628 31.32 -10.47 1.01
CA TYR A 628 30.22 -9.73 1.60
C TYR A 628 30.40 -8.26 1.27
N ARG A 629 29.37 -7.65 0.70
CA ARG A 629 29.38 -6.21 0.41
C ARG A 629 28.23 -5.51 1.13
N TYR A 630 28.50 -4.33 1.63
CA TYR A 630 27.54 -3.45 2.24
C TYR A 630 27.96 -1.99 2.02
N THR A 631 27.04 -1.07 2.22
CA THR A 631 27.31 0.36 2.10
C THR A 631 26.92 1.10 3.37
N ASN A 632 27.60 2.21 3.64
CA ASN A 632 27.19 3.15 4.67
C ASN A 632 26.21 4.22 4.14
N ASN A 633 25.82 4.17 2.86
CA ASN A 633 24.81 5.05 2.28
C ASN A 633 23.40 4.58 2.65
N ASN A 634 23.16 4.55 3.94
CA ASN A 634 21.90 4.12 4.55
C ASN A 634 20.96 5.30 4.81
N LEU A 635 19.73 5.03 5.23
CA LEU A 635 18.71 6.06 5.46
C LEU A 635 19.16 7.13 6.46
N PHE A 636 19.83 6.72 7.55
CA PHE A 636 20.30 7.67 8.54
C PHE A 636 21.36 8.61 7.96
N ASN A 637 22.40 8.07 7.36
CA ASN A 637 23.51 8.89 6.85
C ASN A 637 23.07 9.78 5.68
N ARG A 638 22.08 9.35 4.89
CA ARG A 638 21.60 10.08 3.73
C ARG A 638 20.58 11.17 4.09
N PHE A 639 19.64 10.89 4.99
CA PHE A 639 18.49 11.77 5.22
C PHE A 639 18.44 12.40 6.61
N TRP A 640 19.12 11.80 7.59
CA TRP A 640 18.98 12.20 8.99
C TRP A 640 20.28 12.74 9.60
N LEU A 641 21.44 12.36 9.10
CA LEU A 641 22.72 12.71 9.72
C LEU A 641 22.92 14.23 9.84
N ASP A 642 22.73 14.94 8.74
CA ASP A 642 22.92 16.41 8.72
C ASP A 642 21.83 17.11 9.55
N TYR A 643 20.61 16.61 9.51
CA TYR A 643 19.52 17.10 10.37
C TYR A 643 19.85 16.92 11.86
N VAL A 644 20.31 15.75 12.29
CA VAL A 644 20.69 15.51 13.70
C VAL A 644 21.88 16.37 14.09
N LYS A 645 22.88 16.55 13.21
CA LYS A 645 24.02 17.42 13.46
C LYS A 645 23.64 18.88 13.66
N LEU A 646 22.62 19.41 12.96
CA LEU A 646 22.14 20.78 13.16
C LEU A 646 21.73 21.07 14.61
N TYR A 647 21.41 20.04 15.38
CA TYR A 647 21.01 20.17 16.79
C TYR A 647 22.06 19.66 17.77
N THR A 648 22.93 18.75 17.35
CA THR A 648 23.89 18.11 18.26
C THR A 648 25.31 18.62 18.11
N ASP A 649 25.61 19.37 17.04
CA ASP A 649 26.92 19.99 16.86
C ASP A 649 27.15 21.12 17.89
N LYS A 650 28.40 21.31 18.28
CA LYS A 650 28.82 22.37 19.22
C LYS A 650 28.52 23.78 18.73
N ASP A 651 28.50 23.99 17.40
CA ASP A 651 28.26 25.28 16.76
C ASP A 651 26.77 25.50 16.42
N ALA A 652 25.91 24.52 16.71
CA ALA A 652 24.46 24.62 16.51
C ALA A 652 23.84 25.64 17.46
N LYS A 653 23.11 26.62 16.90
CA LYS A 653 22.49 27.72 17.66
C LYS A 653 21.13 28.05 17.11
N LYS A 654 20.17 28.09 18.00
CA LYS A 654 18.84 28.70 17.77
C LYS A 654 18.92 30.18 18.15
N VAL A 655 18.47 31.05 17.29
CA VAL A 655 18.48 32.49 17.49
C VAL A 655 17.05 33.00 17.43
N LYS A 656 16.64 33.72 18.46
CA LYS A 656 15.38 34.46 18.47
C LYS A 656 15.71 35.94 18.41
N LEU A 657 15.16 36.61 17.43
CA LEU A 657 15.32 38.05 17.25
C LEU A 657 14.04 38.67 16.69
N PHE A 658 14.04 39.99 16.54
CA PHE A 658 12.92 40.75 16.02
C PHE A 658 13.27 41.40 14.71
N VAL A 659 12.35 41.34 13.73
CA VAL A 659 12.51 41.90 12.39
C VAL A 659 11.28 42.73 12.04
N GLN A 660 11.50 43.84 11.31
CA GLN A 660 10.43 44.64 10.74
C GLN A 660 10.04 44.09 9.37
N LEU A 661 9.00 43.26 9.34
CA LEU A 661 8.49 42.70 8.09
C LEU A 661 7.35 43.53 7.56
N SER A 662 7.41 43.91 6.31
CA SER A 662 6.29 44.48 5.57
C SER A 662 5.36 43.37 5.05
N ALA A 663 4.13 43.72 4.64
CA ALA A 663 3.22 42.75 3.99
C ALA A 663 3.86 42.10 2.75
N VAL A 664 4.72 42.83 2.03
CA VAL A 664 5.45 42.33 0.85
C VAL A 664 6.52 41.30 1.27
N ASP A 665 7.20 41.54 2.41
CA ASP A 665 8.17 40.55 2.93
C ASP A 665 7.48 39.28 3.33
N VAL A 666 6.32 39.34 4.01
CA VAL A 666 5.51 38.21 4.39
C VAL A 666 4.95 37.53 3.13
N LEU A 667 4.44 38.28 2.16
CA LEU A 667 4.03 37.72 0.89
C LEU A 667 5.18 36.96 0.21
N ASN A 668 6.43 37.46 0.27
CA ASN A 668 7.62 36.85 -0.34
C ASN A 668 8.31 35.82 0.55
N LEU A 669 7.74 35.50 1.73
CA LEU A 669 8.28 34.49 2.63
C LEU A 669 8.34 33.13 1.94
N ASP A 670 9.53 32.58 1.89
CA ASP A 670 9.78 31.23 1.36
C ASP A 670 10.76 30.53 2.32
N PHE A 671 10.22 29.59 3.05
CA PHE A 671 11.00 28.87 4.05
C PHE A 671 12.11 27.98 3.47
N ARG A 672 12.08 27.69 2.19
CA ARG A 672 13.17 26.96 1.51
C ARG A 672 14.42 27.82 1.34
N LYS A 673 14.28 29.14 1.46
CA LYS A 673 15.39 30.07 1.33
C LYS A 673 15.97 30.41 2.69
N PRO A 674 17.26 30.18 2.91
CA PRO A 674 17.93 30.64 4.11
C PRO A 674 17.83 32.15 4.28
N ILE A 675 17.87 32.61 5.51
CA ILE A 675 17.91 34.02 5.88
C ILE A 675 19.36 34.42 6.14
N TYR A 676 19.80 35.47 5.49
CA TYR A 676 21.13 36.04 5.73
C TYR A 676 21.02 37.27 6.64
N ILE A 677 21.81 37.28 7.74
CA ILE A 677 21.91 38.38 8.68
C ILE A 677 23.37 38.55 9.08
N ASN A 678 23.95 39.71 8.77
CA ASN A 678 25.30 40.12 9.22
C ASN A 678 26.39 39.05 9.03
N GLY A 679 26.47 38.41 7.89
CA GLY A 679 27.53 37.45 7.58
C GLY A 679 27.20 36.01 7.95
N THR A 680 25.99 35.69 8.46
CA THR A 680 25.57 34.39 8.87
C THR A 680 24.28 33.97 8.19
N LEU A 681 24.23 32.72 7.70
CA LEU A 681 23.04 32.10 7.14
C LEU A 681 22.27 31.33 8.23
N PHE A 682 20.96 31.42 8.14
CA PHE A 682 20.04 30.74 9.06
C PHE A 682 18.91 30.05 8.29
N TYR A 683 18.46 28.92 8.74
CA TYR A 683 17.16 28.37 8.38
C TYR A 683 16.08 29.09 9.17
N LEU A 684 15.02 29.53 8.51
CA LEU A 684 13.87 30.13 9.16
C LEU A 684 12.99 29.03 9.77
N LEU A 685 12.79 29.01 11.08
CA LEU A 685 11.96 28.06 11.78
C LEU A 685 10.51 28.56 11.86
N SER A 686 10.36 29.80 12.30
CA SER A 686 9.04 30.39 12.45
C SER A 686 9.11 31.92 12.40
N VAL A 687 8.01 32.52 11.98
CA VAL A 687 7.67 33.93 12.17
C VAL A 687 6.49 33.93 13.14
N ASN A 688 6.70 34.43 14.35
CA ASN A 688 5.74 34.30 15.43
C ASN A 688 4.95 35.59 15.64
N ASP A 689 3.62 35.45 15.69
CA ASP A 689 2.73 36.55 16.02
C ASP A 689 2.88 37.80 15.14
N TYR A 690 3.06 37.60 13.81
CA TYR A 690 3.02 38.70 12.87
C TYR A 690 1.67 39.40 12.95
N ASP A 691 1.66 40.68 13.33
CA ASP A 691 0.42 41.41 13.45
C ASP A 691 0.09 42.10 12.11
N ALA A 692 -0.97 41.62 11.45
CA ALA A 692 -1.44 42.18 10.18
C ALA A 692 -2.04 43.59 10.31
N ASN A 693 -2.21 44.11 11.53
CA ASN A 693 -2.78 45.43 11.80
C ASN A 693 -1.77 46.46 12.37
N SER A 694 -0.50 46.08 12.54
CA SER A 694 0.53 46.88 13.19
C SER A 694 1.85 46.83 12.39
N ASP A 695 2.66 47.91 12.48
CA ASP A 695 4.03 47.97 11.93
C ASP A 695 5.08 47.57 13.01
N GLU A 696 4.67 46.90 14.06
CA GLU A 696 5.59 46.43 15.10
C GLU A 696 6.52 45.34 14.58
N SER A 697 7.75 45.35 15.08
CA SER A 697 8.70 44.29 14.75
C SER A 697 8.24 42.90 15.28
N THR A 698 8.35 41.92 14.42
CA THR A 698 7.86 40.56 14.60
C THR A 698 8.98 39.66 15.12
N SER A 699 8.66 38.77 16.05
CA SER A 699 9.60 37.77 16.56
C SER A 699 9.80 36.64 15.55
N VAL A 700 11.07 36.32 15.28
CA VAL A 700 11.43 35.19 14.41
C VAL A 700 12.37 34.24 15.11
N GLU A 701 12.22 32.95 14.80
CA GLU A 701 13.12 31.92 15.27
C GLU A 701 13.93 31.37 14.09
N LEU A 702 15.22 31.34 14.28
CA LEU A 702 16.20 31.02 13.25
C LEU A 702 17.15 29.93 13.77
N LEU A 703 17.54 29.00 12.90
CA LEU A 703 18.54 27.98 13.19
C LEU A 703 19.78 28.24 12.32
N LYS A 704 20.94 28.39 12.95
CA LYS A 704 22.19 28.63 12.21
C LYS A 704 22.49 27.52 11.23
N VAL A 705 22.73 27.87 9.97
CA VAL A 705 23.24 26.92 8.96
C VAL A 705 24.68 26.56 9.33
N LEU A 706 24.95 25.27 9.40
CA LEU A 706 26.29 24.75 9.68
C LEU A 706 27.01 24.39 8.38
N ASP A 707 28.28 24.67 8.33
CA ASP A 707 29.16 24.21 7.24
C ASP A 707 29.62 22.79 7.57
N LEU A 708 28.75 21.82 7.28
CA LEU A 708 29.02 20.39 7.51
C LEU A 708 29.79 19.83 6.32
N ALA A 709 30.80 19.00 6.62
CA ALA A 709 31.48 18.25 5.57
C ALA A 709 30.48 17.29 4.89
N PRO A 710 30.43 17.24 3.55
CA PRO A 710 29.53 16.35 2.83
C PRO A 710 29.76 14.89 3.26
N PHE A 711 28.67 14.13 3.36
CA PHE A 711 28.75 12.70 3.60
C PHE A 711 29.30 12.00 2.35
N GLU A 712 30.38 11.22 2.54
CA GLU A 712 31.04 10.46 1.48
C GLU A 712 30.56 8.99 1.52
N PRO A 713 29.72 8.55 0.58
CA PRO A 713 29.27 7.16 0.50
C PRO A 713 30.46 6.21 0.26
N THR A 714 30.49 5.10 0.96
CA THR A 714 31.53 4.09 0.82
C THR A 714 30.93 2.70 0.76
N VAL A 715 31.41 1.89 -0.18
CA VAL A 715 31.11 0.46 -0.26
C VAL A 715 32.23 -0.32 0.42
N PHE A 716 31.85 -1.19 1.32
CA PHE A 716 32.78 -2.05 2.08
C PHE A 716 32.72 -3.48 1.57
N GLN A 717 33.86 -4.15 1.56
CA GLN A 717 33.97 -5.55 1.16
C GLN A 717 34.65 -6.35 2.25
N LEU A 718 34.08 -7.50 2.59
CA LEU A 718 34.67 -8.48 3.49
C LEU A 718 35.02 -9.74 2.70
N THR A 719 36.25 -10.14 2.72
CA THR A 719 36.73 -11.41 2.12
C THR A 719 37.12 -12.36 3.21
N GLY A 720 36.51 -13.52 3.31
CA GLY A 720 36.94 -14.76 4.00
C GLY A 720 37.57 -14.70 5.40
N GLY A 721 37.61 -13.55 6.03
CA GLY A 721 38.12 -13.31 7.36
C GLY A 721 37.68 -11.96 7.89
N ILE A 722 37.47 -11.84 9.19
CA ILE A 722 37.05 -10.62 9.86
C ILE A 722 38.11 -9.55 9.66
N GLY A 723 37.95 -8.71 8.62
CA GLY A 723 38.76 -7.51 8.42
C GLY A 723 38.50 -6.49 9.54
N ALA A 724 39.55 -5.70 9.88
CA ALA A 724 39.37 -4.63 10.86
C ALA A 724 38.42 -3.58 10.33
N PHE A 725 37.29 -3.39 10.99
CA PHE A 725 36.37 -2.27 10.75
C PHE A 725 36.93 -1.01 11.42
N ILE A 726 37.00 0.06 10.66
CA ILE A 726 37.28 1.40 11.19
C ILE A 726 35.93 2.14 11.26
N SER A 727 35.09 1.83 12.23
CA SER A 727 33.96 2.64 12.58
C SER A 727 33.42 2.29 13.96
N ASP A 728 32.79 3.22 14.62
CA ASP A 728 32.10 3.05 15.92
C ASP A 728 30.86 2.15 15.84
N GLU A 729 30.54 1.61 14.67
CA GLU A 729 29.43 0.69 14.48
C GLU A 729 29.84 -0.76 14.83
N PRO A 730 28.91 -1.55 15.43
CA PRO A 730 29.22 -2.94 15.76
C PRO A 730 29.52 -3.75 14.49
N LYS A 731 30.54 -4.61 14.57
CA LYS A 731 30.96 -5.47 13.46
C LYS A 731 29.80 -6.35 13.01
N PRO A 732 29.46 -6.35 11.70
CA PRO A 732 28.45 -7.27 11.17
C PRO A 732 28.93 -8.72 11.29
N GLN A 733 27.97 -9.61 11.56
CA GLN A 733 28.18 -11.05 11.55
C GLN A 733 27.60 -11.68 10.28
N LEU A 734 28.17 -12.81 9.88
CA LEU A 734 27.71 -13.55 8.73
C LEU A 734 26.44 -14.32 9.07
N ILE A 735 25.42 -14.20 8.24
CA ILE A 735 24.27 -15.11 8.26
C ILE A 735 24.66 -16.34 7.44
N THR A 736 24.91 -17.45 8.13
CA THR A 736 25.06 -18.78 7.51
C THR A 736 23.89 -19.61 7.98
N GLU A 737 23.14 -20.24 7.04
CA GLU A 737 22.21 -21.30 7.38
C GLU A 737 22.93 -22.59 7.72
#